data_e669113db5a9a0ec73930eb055e62541
#
_entry.id   e669113db5a9a0ec73930eb055e62541
#
_cell.length_a   1.000
_cell.length_b   1.000
_cell.length_c   1.000
_cell.angle_alpha   90.00
_cell.angle_beta   90.00
_cell.angle_gamma   90.00
#
_symmetry.space_group_name_H-M   'P 1'
#
loop_
_entity.id
_entity.type
_entity.pdbx_description
1 polymer ?
#
loop_
_entity_poly.entity_id
_entity_poly.type
_entity_poly.pdbx_seq_one_letter_code
_entity_poly.pdbx_strand_id
1 'polypeptide(L)'
;MPLTPLSYDPEGLPRELKQHYISATEDDIAAMLRVVGLERLDALYQSIPSDVRFDASPLPDELPYSAVQDRCEGLAARNRPKLSFLCDGLPDWRVPEITTYVAGMRNLTTAYTPYQPERSQGTLTAHWIYQCLLFQLTGFEAVNASLYDRATALYEAVCCAYRLARSPDAVGILVADGLYPGDLEVVETLAAGAPVQIIRLPVDGASGRLDPVAVASVADAHAGSLAAIAFPQVNSLGLLEDVDALADLARERSVRSIAVIDPLLLAGGGLKPPSAFGSEGVDIIVGEGQHLAAAPNFGGPGLGIFGVRHNADVGNDVRAAPGRYVGKALDRSGRECYATVLSTREQHIRKEKATSNICSNQAFMATLVGAALLARGDRGLTAAITTARGNACAAVARLTALPGVDLAFPGTPFFNEVVFKLPVAAADVIEYARRRHIHIGVDVGARVPGCTGGLLKVGFSDRHDAVALERLYAVFEQAMNALMPGSRGKKPRRASTALPVAGIPEELLRRDVPGVPEYATETLAAYYRRLGELNVSPDDACYPLGSCTMKYNPYVNDWAAHLSGFTRMHPQAPIEDAQGCLEVLYEVQEWLRQLMGLAAVATQPVAGAQAELAGLKVFQAAHRARGEAHRDVMLIPKSAHGTNFASAAMAGFATIVLLEANAEGSIDLTYLDAKLDQYGERIGGIMITNPNTSGIFEVAFKAIAERIHALGGYVYMDGANMNAIAGWVDLGAMGVDAVHHNLHKTWSIPHGGGGPGDAVLAVSEPLVDFLPGWQIRKENGYFRPVRPRRSIGSFHRHWGNFAHKVRCYAYVLRLGREGVRRMSAVAVLAARYLHARLRGHFATLPKGARGVPRLHEFILTLEEAEFAQLAAAGIPRAAVIPSLGKLFLDFGFHAPTVAFPEPYGMMIEPTESYTRAELDNLAEAVCTLKDLALACPKVLKTAPHFTPVGRIDEVSANRRLQLSERLTGLPPLPENRISPRELLGLPPCEIAALLRTQKCETNNGPHH
;
A
#
# COMPACT_ATOMS: atom_id res chain seq x y z
N MET A 1 -1.18 -28.50 -15.74
CA MET A 1 0.27 -28.27 -15.98
C MET A 1 0.72 -27.29 -14.90
N PRO A 2 1.87 -27.49 -14.25
CA PRO A 2 2.39 -26.47 -13.36
C PRO A 2 2.55 -25.19 -14.19
N LEU A 3 1.98 -24.08 -13.72
CA LEU A 3 2.21 -22.79 -14.33
C LEU A 3 3.73 -22.54 -14.26
N THR A 4 4.35 -22.49 -15.44
CA THR A 4 5.78 -22.18 -15.54
C THR A 4 6.01 -20.85 -14.84
N PRO A 5 7.00 -20.72 -13.96
CA PRO A 5 7.35 -19.39 -13.44
C PRO A 5 7.56 -18.49 -14.65
N LEU A 6 7.03 -17.27 -14.55
CA LEU A 6 7.06 -16.22 -15.58
C LEU A 6 8.23 -16.42 -16.54
N SER A 7 7.96 -16.93 -17.75
CA SER A 7 8.98 -17.06 -18.77
C SER A 7 9.16 -15.71 -19.44
N TYR A 8 10.39 -15.23 -19.47
CA TYR A 8 10.74 -14.02 -20.22
C TYR A 8 10.47 -14.26 -21.72
N ASP A 9 9.56 -13.46 -22.29
CA ASP A 9 9.26 -13.43 -23.72
C ASP A 9 9.61 -12.05 -24.29
N PRO A 10 10.77 -11.88 -24.92
CA PRO A 10 11.18 -10.59 -25.48
C PRO A 10 10.29 -10.12 -26.64
N GLU A 11 9.62 -11.03 -27.36
CA GLU A 11 8.67 -10.65 -28.42
C GLU A 11 7.37 -10.10 -27.83
N GLY A 12 6.92 -10.65 -26.71
CA GLY A 12 5.78 -10.16 -25.96
C GLY A 12 6.05 -8.89 -25.17
N LEU A 13 7.33 -8.56 -24.92
CA LEU A 13 7.76 -7.42 -24.11
C LEU A 13 8.82 -6.56 -24.84
N PRO A 14 8.46 -5.86 -25.93
CA PRO A 14 9.44 -5.18 -26.80
C PRO A 14 10.23 -4.08 -26.11
N ARG A 15 9.77 -3.57 -24.95
CA ARG A 15 10.47 -2.57 -24.13
C ARG A 15 11.51 -3.17 -23.18
N GLU A 16 11.47 -4.47 -22.93
CA GLU A 16 12.31 -5.13 -21.89
C GLU A 16 13.80 -5.05 -22.21
N LEU A 17 14.17 -5.19 -23.48
CA LEU A 17 15.56 -5.15 -23.94
C LEU A 17 16.05 -3.76 -24.32
N LYS A 18 15.20 -2.72 -24.25
CA LYS A 18 15.62 -1.35 -24.52
C LYS A 18 16.63 -0.89 -23.46
N GLN A 19 17.66 -0.17 -23.90
CA GLN A 19 18.63 0.41 -22.99
C GLN A 19 17.92 1.38 -22.03
N HIS A 20 18.13 1.19 -20.73
CA HIS A 20 17.50 1.95 -19.65
C HIS A 20 15.96 1.97 -19.72
N TYR A 21 15.32 1.03 -20.45
CA TYR A 21 13.87 0.97 -20.68
C TYR A 21 13.29 2.23 -21.36
N ILE A 22 14.14 2.99 -22.04
CA ILE A 22 13.76 4.15 -22.85
C ILE A 22 13.42 3.67 -24.26
N SER A 23 12.17 3.90 -24.70
CA SER A 23 11.70 3.45 -26.02
C SER A 23 12.11 4.38 -27.15
N ALA A 24 12.29 5.67 -26.87
CA ALA A 24 12.75 6.66 -27.85
C ALA A 24 14.19 6.37 -28.32
N THR A 25 14.40 6.34 -29.62
CA THR A 25 15.73 6.21 -30.24
C THR A 25 16.54 7.52 -30.08
N GLU A 26 17.86 7.47 -30.37
CA GLU A 26 18.68 8.68 -30.40
C GLU A 26 18.17 9.71 -31.45
N ASP A 27 17.67 9.21 -32.58
CA ASP A 27 17.07 10.07 -33.61
C ASP A 27 15.76 10.72 -33.12
N ASP A 28 14.93 9.96 -32.36
CA ASP A 28 13.73 10.49 -31.72
C ASP A 28 14.08 11.56 -30.71
N ILE A 29 15.08 11.31 -29.84
CA ILE A 29 15.56 12.26 -28.84
C ILE A 29 16.09 13.52 -29.50
N ALA A 30 16.95 13.39 -30.55
CA ALA A 30 17.46 14.51 -31.31
C ALA A 30 16.34 15.31 -32.00
N ALA A 31 15.33 14.63 -32.54
CA ALA A 31 14.18 15.29 -33.16
C ALA A 31 13.32 16.04 -32.14
N MET A 32 13.07 15.45 -30.97
CA MET A 32 12.35 16.10 -29.88
C MET A 32 13.11 17.30 -29.31
N LEU A 33 14.43 17.20 -29.15
CA LEU A 33 15.29 18.31 -28.72
C LEU A 33 15.20 19.49 -29.69
N ARG A 34 15.26 19.26 -31.01
CA ARG A 34 15.06 20.32 -32.00
C ARG A 34 13.75 21.07 -31.87
N VAL A 35 12.65 20.35 -31.60
CA VAL A 35 11.30 20.95 -31.40
C VAL A 35 11.26 21.85 -30.17
N VAL A 36 11.97 21.50 -29.11
CA VAL A 36 12.05 22.32 -27.89
C VAL A 36 13.18 23.36 -27.92
N GLY A 37 13.93 23.44 -29.02
CA GLY A 37 14.99 24.43 -29.23
C GLY A 37 16.28 24.16 -28.45
N LEU A 38 16.58 22.89 -28.18
CA LEU A 38 17.75 22.43 -27.44
C LEU A 38 18.60 21.47 -28.30
N GLU A 39 19.88 21.35 -27.97
CA GLU A 39 20.81 20.45 -28.69
C GLU A 39 21.16 19.20 -27.86
N ARG A 40 21.08 19.29 -26.52
CA ARG A 40 21.53 18.24 -25.60
C ARG A 40 20.60 18.08 -24.45
N LEU A 41 20.53 16.86 -23.88
CA LEU A 41 19.67 16.53 -22.75
C LEU A 41 19.99 17.31 -21.46
N ASP A 42 21.27 17.58 -21.19
CA ASP A 42 21.69 18.35 -20.01
C ASP A 42 21.19 19.79 -20.02
N ALA A 43 20.97 20.36 -21.23
CA ALA A 43 20.40 21.70 -21.38
C ALA A 43 18.98 21.83 -20.80
N LEU A 44 18.27 20.72 -20.62
CA LEU A 44 16.96 20.69 -19.97
C LEU A 44 17.00 21.18 -18.51
N TYR A 45 18.17 21.08 -17.86
CA TYR A 45 18.35 21.42 -16.44
C TYR A 45 19.06 22.77 -16.21
N GLN A 46 19.31 23.55 -17.25
CA GLN A 46 20.02 24.85 -17.12
C GLN A 46 19.28 25.87 -16.23
N SER A 47 17.95 25.75 -16.11
CA SER A 47 17.15 26.60 -15.23
C SER A 47 17.28 26.25 -13.74
N ILE A 48 17.87 25.13 -13.39
CA ILE A 48 18.13 24.72 -12.01
C ILE A 48 19.49 25.32 -11.59
N PRO A 49 19.60 25.97 -10.42
CA PRO A 49 20.85 26.52 -9.92
C PRO A 49 22.00 25.50 -9.92
N SER A 50 23.18 25.88 -10.33
CA SER A 50 24.33 24.97 -10.48
C SER A 50 24.84 24.42 -9.14
N ASP A 51 24.70 25.19 -8.06
CA ASP A 51 25.14 24.83 -6.70
C ASP A 51 24.29 23.75 -6.03
N VAL A 52 23.17 23.39 -6.61
CA VAL A 52 22.31 22.30 -6.17
C VAL A 52 22.23 21.15 -7.17
N ARG A 53 23.11 21.11 -8.19
CA ARG A 53 23.17 20.02 -9.16
C ARG A 53 24.33 19.09 -8.90
N PHE A 54 24.09 17.79 -9.07
CA PHE A 54 25.18 16.83 -9.17
C PHE A 54 25.94 16.98 -10.48
N ASP A 55 27.26 16.96 -10.44
CA ASP A 55 28.12 16.87 -11.65
C ASP A 55 27.94 15.50 -12.32
N ALA A 56 27.85 14.43 -11.52
CA ALA A 56 27.55 13.06 -11.94
C ALA A 56 26.64 12.37 -10.93
N SER A 57 25.82 11.44 -11.38
CA SER A 57 24.99 10.65 -10.44
C SER A 57 25.89 9.81 -9.52
N PRO A 58 25.60 9.77 -8.20
CA PRO A 58 26.42 9.03 -7.23
C PRO A 58 26.18 7.52 -7.23
N LEU A 59 25.31 7.01 -8.10
CA LEU A 59 24.98 5.59 -8.19
C LEU A 59 26.12 4.76 -8.84
N PRO A 60 26.13 3.42 -8.64
CA PRO A 60 27.06 2.53 -9.33
C PRO A 60 26.85 2.52 -10.83
N ASP A 61 27.81 1.96 -11.58
CA ASP A 61 27.67 1.75 -13.02
C ASP A 61 26.53 0.77 -13.34
N GLU A 62 25.94 0.90 -14.53
CA GLU A 62 24.90 0.01 -15.03
C GLU A 62 25.41 -1.43 -15.19
N LEU A 63 24.55 -2.39 -14.94
CA LEU A 63 24.84 -3.79 -15.22
C LEU A 63 24.09 -4.26 -16.48
N PRO A 64 24.70 -5.11 -17.31
CA PRO A 64 24.00 -5.79 -18.37
C PRO A 64 22.92 -6.72 -17.79
N TYR A 65 21.89 -7.03 -18.60
CA TYR A 65 20.72 -7.77 -18.14
C TYR A 65 21.07 -9.08 -17.42
N SER A 66 21.97 -9.91 -18.00
CA SER A 66 22.42 -11.16 -17.40
C SER A 66 23.13 -10.96 -16.04
N ALA A 67 23.93 -9.92 -15.91
CA ALA A 67 24.61 -9.65 -14.63
C ALA A 67 23.63 -9.18 -13.53
N VAL A 68 22.53 -8.52 -13.88
CA VAL A 68 21.43 -8.22 -12.93
C VAL A 68 20.79 -9.51 -12.46
N GLN A 69 20.53 -10.47 -13.39
CA GLN A 69 19.99 -11.78 -13.02
C GLN A 69 20.94 -12.53 -12.10
N ASP A 70 22.22 -12.67 -12.47
CA ASP A 70 23.25 -13.34 -11.64
C ASP A 70 23.35 -12.72 -10.24
N ARG A 71 23.32 -11.39 -10.17
CA ARG A 71 23.39 -10.67 -8.88
C ARG A 71 22.17 -10.96 -8.00
N CYS A 72 20.95 -10.91 -8.57
CA CYS A 72 19.72 -11.20 -7.83
C CYS A 72 19.64 -12.65 -7.39
N GLU A 73 20.05 -13.62 -8.23
CA GLU A 73 20.15 -15.04 -7.87
C GLU A 73 21.17 -15.26 -6.77
N GLY A 74 22.34 -14.63 -6.87
CA GLY A 74 23.39 -14.70 -5.87
C GLY A 74 22.92 -14.20 -4.49
N LEU A 75 22.16 -13.10 -4.46
CA LEU A 75 21.56 -12.58 -3.22
C LEU A 75 20.47 -13.51 -2.68
N ALA A 76 19.60 -13.99 -3.54
CA ALA A 76 18.57 -14.96 -3.16
C ALA A 76 19.18 -16.23 -2.58
N ALA A 77 20.28 -16.73 -3.14
CA ALA A 77 21.01 -17.92 -2.67
C ALA A 77 21.73 -17.70 -1.32
N ARG A 78 22.03 -16.46 -0.94
CA ARG A 78 22.58 -16.14 0.39
C ARG A 78 21.56 -16.27 1.52
N ASN A 79 20.28 -16.24 1.19
CA ASN A 79 19.22 -16.56 2.13
C ASN A 79 19.11 -18.07 2.32
N ARG A 80 18.71 -18.47 3.49
CA ARG A 80 18.60 -19.89 3.84
C ARG A 80 17.19 -20.22 4.32
N PRO A 81 16.18 -20.18 3.42
CA PRO A 81 14.84 -20.62 3.79
C PRO A 81 14.88 -22.08 4.20
N LYS A 82 14.35 -22.37 5.37
CA LYS A 82 14.34 -23.70 5.99
C LYS A 82 12.93 -24.22 6.13
N LEU A 83 12.78 -25.47 6.56
CA LEU A 83 11.47 -25.92 7.06
C LEU A 83 11.08 -25.01 8.22
N SER A 84 9.97 -24.30 8.08
CA SER A 84 9.60 -23.21 8.97
C SER A 84 8.31 -23.51 9.72
N PHE A 85 8.37 -23.43 11.03
CA PHE A 85 7.24 -23.37 11.96
C PHE A 85 7.10 -21.97 12.57
N LEU A 86 7.70 -20.97 11.94
CA LEU A 86 7.46 -19.56 12.23
C LEU A 86 6.04 -19.19 11.81
N CYS A 87 5.42 -18.36 12.61
CA CYS A 87 4.04 -17.93 12.39
C CYS A 87 3.85 -16.48 12.83
N ASP A 88 3.60 -16.26 14.09
CA ASP A 88 3.56 -14.96 14.76
C ASP A 88 2.79 -13.89 13.97
N GLY A 89 1.59 -14.27 13.53
CA GLY A 89 0.68 -13.41 12.78
C GLY A 89 0.96 -13.31 11.27
N LEU A 90 1.91 -14.10 10.76
CA LEU A 90 2.17 -14.28 9.33
C LEU A 90 2.54 -15.75 9.04
N PRO A 91 1.64 -16.71 9.26
CA PRO A 91 1.92 -18.12 9.00
C PRO A 91 2.15 -18.40 7.52
N ASP A 92 3.04 -19.34 7.21
CA ASP A 92 3.32 -19.82 5.84
C ASP A 92 2.28 -20.86 5.43
N TRP A 93 1.20 -20.45 4.82
CA TRP A 93 0.18 -21.33 4.23
C TRP A 93 0.53 -21.70 2.79
N ARG A 94 -0.09 -22.77 2.27
CA ARG A 94 -0.04 -23.06 0.83
C ARG A 94 -0.79 -21.97 0.09
N VAL A 95 -0.15 -21.39 -0.91
CA VAL A 95 -0.74 -20.37 -1.77
C VAL A 95 -1.27 -21.06 -3.04
N PRO A 96 -2.52 -20.84 -3.46
CA PRO A 96 -3.04 -21.37 -4.72
C PRO A 96 -2.26 -20.87 -5.93
N GLU A 97 -2.00 -21.71 -6.91
CA GLU A 97 -1.21 -21.38 -8.12
C GLU A 97 -1.77 -20.21 -8.92
N ILE A 98 -3.10 -20.04 -8.91
CA ILE A 98 -3.78 -18.93 -9.60
C ILE A 98 -3.22 -17.57 -9.20
N THR A 99 -2.74 -17.40 -7.97
CA THR A 99 -2.21 -16.12 -7.50
C THR A 99 -0.96 -15.71 -8.28
N THR A 100 -0.07 -16.64 -8.57
CA THR A 100 1.13 -16.40 -9.39
C THR A 100 0.74 -16.01 -10.81
N TYR A 101 -0.26 -16.70 -11.38
CA TYR A 101 -0.76 -16.38 -12.70
C TYR A 101 -1.39 -14.98 -12.78
N VAL A 102 -2.27 -14.64 -11.83
CA VAL A 102 -2.89 -13.31 -11.77
C VAL A 102 -1.85 -12.21 -11.49
N ALA A 103 -0.84 -12.50 -10.64
CA ALA A 103 0.26 -11.56 -10.36
C ALA A 103 1.06 -11.20 -11.62
N GLY A 104 1.11 -12.09 -12.62
CA GLY A 104 1.75 -11.83 -13.92
C GLY A 104 0.88 -11.09 -14.93
N MET A 105 -0.41 -10.82 -14.63
CA MET A 105 -1.32 -10.13 -15.55
C MET A 105 -1.08 -8.62 -15.55
N ARG A 106 -0.33 -8.13 -16.53
CA ARG A 106 0.14 -6.73 -16.57
C ARG A 106 -0.99 -5.72 -16.56
N ASN A 107 -2.07 -5.94 -17.29
CA ASN A 107 -3.22 -5.02 -17.32
C ASN A 107 -3.99 -4.92 -15.99
N LEU A 108 -3.72 -5.82 -15.04
CA LEU A 108 -4.16 -5.70 -13.65
C LEU A 108 -3.06 -5.13 -12.76
N THR A 109 -1.82 -5.64 -12.89
CA THR A 109 -0.68 -5.27 -12.05
C THR A 109 -0.20 -3.83 -12.31
N THR A 110 -0.20 -3.37 -13.57
CA THR A 110 0.32 -2.05 -13.96
C THR A 110 -0.77 -0.99 -14.11
N ALA A 111 -2.06 -1.35 -14.02
CA ALA A 111 -3.16 -0.40 -14.04
C ALA A 111 -3.10 0.58 -12.85
N TYR A 112 -3.60 1.79 -13.06
CA TYR A 112 -3.71 2.80 -12.01
C TYR A 112 -4.96 2.58 -11.13
N THR A 113 -5.04 3.32 -10.04
CA THR A 113 -6.24 3.45 -9.21
C THR A 113 -7.47 3.76 -10.07
N PRO A 114 -8.60 3.07 -9.90
CA PRO A 114 -9.75 3.11 -10.80
C PRO A 114 -10.59 4.39 -10.68
N TYR A 115 -9.96 5.57 -10.83
CA TYR A 115 -10.65 6.86 -10.84
C TYR A 115 -11.48 7.10 -12.12
N GLN A 116 -11.24 6.31 -13.17
CA GLN A 116 -12.07 6.30 -14.37
C GLN A 116 -12.80 4.96 -14.45
N PRO A 117 -13.92 4.81 -13.72
CA PRO A 117 -14.52 3.49 -13.51
C PRO A 117 -15.01 2.86 -14.82
N GLU A 118 -15.38 3.65 -15.83
CA GLU A 118 -15.86 3.13 -17.12
C GLU A 118 -14.79 2.33 -17.90
N ARG A 119 -13.50 2.59 -17.64
CA ARG A 119 -12.34 1.89 -18.22
C ARG A 119 -11.53 1.11 -17.20
N SER A 120 -12.07 0.87 -16.01
CA SER A 120 -11.43 0.17 -14.91
C SER A 120 -12.33 -0.93 -14.33
N GLN A 121 -13.29 -1.42 -15.11
CA GLN A 121 -14.26 -2.42 -14.63
C GLN A 121 -13.58 -3.73 -14.22
N GLY A 122 -12.44 -4.08 -14.82
CA GLY A 122 -11.68 -5.26 -14.42
C GLY A 122 -11.15 -5.17 -12.99
N THR A 123 -10.45 -4.10 -12.66
CA THR A 123 -9.96 -3.83 -11.30
C THR A 123 -11.10 -3.72 -10.30
N LEU A 124 -12.16 -2.98 -10.65
CA LEU A 124 -13.32 -2.79 -9.77
C LEU A 124 -14.06 -4.11 -9.49
N THR A 125 -14.24 -4.95 -10.50
CA THR A 125 -14.85 -6.28 -10.32
C THR A 125 -13.98 -7.18 -9.44
N ALA A 126 -12.66 -7.15 -9.60
CA ALA A 126 -11.74 -7.91 -8.75
C ALA A 126 -11.83 -7.48 -7.27
N HIS A 127 -11.90 -6.17 -7.01
CA HIS A 127 -12.10 -5.65 -5.65
C HIS A 127 -13.49 -5.99 -5.10
N TRP A 128 -14.52 -5.96 -5.93
CA TRP A 128 -15.86 -6.38 -5.54
C TRP A 128 -15.89 -7.85 -5.09
N ILE A 129 -15.26 -8.74 -5.85
CA ILE A 129 -15.11 -10.15 -5.48
C ILE A 129 -14.45 -10.28 -4.10
N TYR A 130 -13.35 -9.58 -3.88
CA TYR A 130 -12.66 -9.57 -2.58
C TYR A 130 -13.56 -9.12 -1.43
N GLN A 131 -14.26 -7.99 -1.59
CA GLN A 131 -15.18 -7.45 -0.57
C GLN A 131 -16.29 -8.46 -0.23
N CYS A 132 -16.89 -9.07 -1.25
CA CYS A 132 -17.96 -10.04 -1.08
C CYS A 132 -17.49 -11.34 -0.39
N LEU A 133 -16.31 -11.84 -0.75
CA LEU A 133 -15.77 -13.05 -0.11
C LEU A 133 -15.38 -12.79 1.35
N LEU A 134 -14.84 -11.64 1.67
CA LEU A 134 -14.59 -11.27 3.07
C LEU A 134 -15.90 -11.05 3.84
N PHE A 135 -16.93 -10.49 3.21
CA PHE A 135 -18.26 -10.45 3.81
C PHE A 135 -18.76 -11.86 4.16
N GLN A 136 -18.65 -12.83 3.26
CA GLN A 136 -19.08 -14.22 3.51
C GLN A 136 -18.29 -14.88 4.65
N LEU A 137 -17.00 -14.58 4.78
CA LEU A 137 -16.17 -15.10 5.87
C LEU A 137 -16.46 -14.42 7.20
N THR A 138 -16.58 -13.09 7.23
CA THR A 138 -16.61 -12.29 8.45
C THR A 138 -18.02 -11.89 8.91
N GLY A 139 -18.97 -11.83 7.99
CA GLY A 139 -20.32 -11.28 8.19
C GLY A 139 -20.36 -9.74 8.20
N PHE A 140 -19.28 -9.06 7.76
CA PHE A 140 -19.19 -7.60 7.71
C PHE A 140 -19.54 -7.07 6.33
N GLU A 141 -20.56 -6.24 6.25
CA GLU A 141 -21.14 -5.75 5.00
C GLU A 141 -20.24 -4.72 4.29
N ALA A 142 -19.39 -4.02 5.02
CA ALA A 142 -18.48 -3.00 4.47
C ALA A 142 -17.01 -3.33 4.83
N VAL A 143 -16.39 -4.18 4.01
CA VAL A 143 -14.94 -4.40 4.01
C VAL A 143 -14.31 -3.57 2.91
N ASN A 144 -13.27 -2.77 3.22
CA ASN A 144 -12.63 -1.91 2.23
C ASN A 144 -11.67 -2.67 1.30
N ALA A 145 -11.32 -2.05 0.18
CA ALA A 145 -10.39 -2.63 -0.80
C ALA A 145 -8.92 -2.28 -0.49
N SER A 146 -8.57 -2.12 0.74
CA SER A 146 -7.44 -2.52 1.60
C SER A 146 -6.75 -1.38 2.36
N LEU A 147 -5.99 -1.78 3.36
CA LEU A 147 -5.00 -0.97 4.05
C LEU A 147 -3.61 -1.62 3.92
N TYR A 148 -2.57 -1.03 4.53
CA TYR A 148 -1.19 -1.48 4.29
C TYR A 148 -0.89 -2.85 4.89
N ASP A 149 -1.18 -3.03 6.17
CA ASP A 149 -1.02 -4.26 6.94
C ASP A 149 -1.99 -4.25 8.12
N ARG A 150 -2.04 -5.32 8.90
CA ARG A 150 -2.89 -5.43 10.08
C ARG A 150 -2.60 -4.33 11.11
N ALA A 151 -1.35 -3.98 11.32
CA ALA A 151 -0.95 -2.97 12.31
C ALA A 151 -1.50 -1.58 11.95
N THR A 152 -1.35 -1.18 10.69
CA THR A 152 -1.92 0.07 10.17
C THR A 152 -3.46 0.02 10.21
N ALA A 153 -4.05 -1.12 9.84
CA ALA A 153 -5.50 -1.31 9.91
C ALA A 153 -6.02 -1.16 11.35
N LEU A 154 -5.28 -1.65 12.34
CA LEU A 154 -5.63 -1.50 13.75
C LEU A 154 -5.59 -0.05 14.20
N TYR A 155 -4.56 0.71 13.81
CA TYR A 155 -4.50 2.15 14.11
C TYR A 155 -5.64 2.91 13.44
N GLU A 156 -5.94 2.61 12.19
CA GLU A 156 -7.07 3.23 11.48
C GLU A 156 -8.42 2.85 12.13
N ALA A 157 -8.54 1.65 12.71
CA ALA A 157 -9.71 1.24 13.48
C ALA A 157 -9.84 2.05 14.79
N VAL A 158 -8.72 2.28 15.48
CA VAL A 158 -8.65 3.19 16.64
C VAL A 158 -9.14 4.60 16.24
N CYS A 159 -8.64 5.15 15.14
CA CYS A 159 -9.05 6.46 14.64
C CYS A 159 -10.53 6.47 14.19
N CYS A 160 -11.02 5.38 13.59
CA CYS A 160 -12.42 5.24 13.20
C CYS A 160 -13.33 5.20 14.45
N ALA A 161 -12.99 4.42 15.45
CA ALA A 161 -13.73 4.35 16.70
C ALA A 161 -13.77 5.70 17.43
N TYR A 162 -12.65 6.42 17.47
CA TYR A 162 -12.59 7.80 18.01
C TYR A 162 -13.56 8.75 17.27
N ARG A 163 -13.60 8.70 15.92
CA ARG A 163 -14.54 9.51 15.12
C ARG A 163 -16.01 9.13 15.33
N LEU A 164 -16.28 7.88 15.72
CA LEU A 164 -17.61 7.35 16.00
C LEU A 164 -18.00 7.52 17.48
N ALA A 165 -17.10 8.00 18.33
CA ALA A 165 -17.37 8.18 19.75
C ALA A 165 -18.48 9.22 19.99
N ARG A 166 -19.30 9.00 21.02
CA ARG A 166 -20.44 9.85 21.35
C ARG A 166 -20.03 11.18 22.00
N SER A 167 -18.83 11.23 22.57
CA SER A 167 -18.29 12.41 23.24
C SER A 167 -16.92 12.77 22.64
N PRO A 168 -16.59 14.04 22.43
CA PRO A 168 -15.26 14.46 22.04
C PRO A 168 -14.19 14.17 23.11
N ASP A 169 -14.62 13.95 24.38
CA ASP A 169 -13.72 13.58 25.48
C ASP A 169 -13.39 12.08 25.52
N ALA A 170 -14.06 11.29 24.68
CA ALA A 170 -13.82 9.84 24.56
C ALA A 170 -12.58 9.57 23.70
N VAL A 171 -11.40 9.81 24.28
CA VAL A 171 -10.10 9.64 23.61
C VAL A 171 -9.38 8.34 23.96
N GLY A 172 -9.83 7.65 25.02
CA GLY A 172 -9.24 6.43 25.53
C GLY A 172 -9.58 5.21 24.67
N ILE A 173 -8.58 4.41 24.33
CA ILE A 173 -8.73 3.12 23.64
C ILE A 173 -8.07 2.06 24.49
N LEU A 174 -8.83 1.09 24.95
CA LEU A 174 -8.27 -0.09 25.61
C LEU A 174 -7.72 -1.04 24.54
N VAL A 175 -6.46 -1.43 24.66
CA VAL A 175 -5.79 -2.28 23.68
C VAL A 175 -5.12 -3.47 24.36
N ALA A 176 -5.49 -4.67 23.96
CA ALA A 176 -4.98 -5.91 24.52
C ALA A 176 -3.47 -6.10 24.31
N ASP A 177 -2.72 -6.41 25.37
CA ASP A 177 -1.31 -6.83 25.31
C ASP A 177 -1.15 -8.18 24.59
N GLY A 178 -2.24 -8.94 24.51
CA GLY A 178 -2.30 -10.17 23.72
C GLY A 178 -2.19 -9.99 22.21
N LEU A 179 -2.21 -8.76 21.69
CA LEU A 179 -1.91 -8.50 20.26
C LEU A 179 -0.42 -8.71 19.96
N TYR A 180 -0.07 -8.80 18.69
CA TYR A 180 1.33 -9.01 18.32
C TYR A 180 2.18 -7.78 18.63
N PRO A 181 3.39 -7.94 19.20
CA PRO A 181 4.23 -6.81 19.63
C PRO A 181 4.53 -5.81 18.50
N GLY A 182 4.76 -6.29 17.27
CA GLY A 182 4.99 -5.42 16.11
C GLY A 182 3.76 -4.57 15.75
N ASP A 183 2.54 -5.11 15.90
CA ASP A 183 1.31 -4.36 15.66
C ASP A 183 1.12 -3.27 16.73
N LEU A 184 1.36 -3.61 17.99
CA LEU A 184 1.28 -2.69 19.11
C LEU A 184 2.26 -1.52 18.99
N GLU A 185 3.48 -1.80 18.59
CA GLU A 185 4.50 -0.77 18.36
C GLU A 185 4.07 0.21 17.26
N VAL A 186 3.51 -0.28 16.15
CA VAL A 186 3.00 0.59 15.08
C VAL A 186 1.84 1.45 15.59
N VAL A 187 0.89 0.87 16.33
CA VAL A 187 -0.24 1.62 16.91
C VAL A 187 0.25 2.72 17.85
N GLU A 188 1.20 2.43 18.74
CA GLU A 188 1.79 3.41 19.67
C GLU A 188 2.55 4.52 18.92
N THR A 189 3.33 4.13 17.88
CA THR A 189 4.04 5.08 17.02
C THR A 189 3.08 6.03 16.32
N LEU A 190 2.01 5.51 15.76
CA LEU A 190 1.03 6.29 15.01
C LEU A 190 0.12 7.12 15.96
N ALA A 191 -0.17 6.61 17.15
CA ALA A 191 -0.94 7.34 18.15
C ALA A 191 -0.17 8.49 18.83
N ALA A 192 1.16 8.44 18.81
CA ALA A 192 1.99 9.49 19.42
C ALA A 192 1.71 10.86 18.79
N GLY A 193 1.14 11.79 19.58
CA GLY A 193 0.72 13.11 19.13
C GLY A 193 -0.64 13.18 18.41
N ALA A 194 -1.33 12.06 18.28
CA ALA A 194 -2.73 12.01 17.85
C ALA A 194 -3.69 12.26 19.04
N PRO A 195 -4.95 12.62 18.80
CA PRO A 195 -5.94 12.90 19.86
C PRO A 195 -6.51 11.62 20.51
N VAL A 196 -5.77 10.52 20.50
CA VAL A 196 -6.17 9.24 21.07
C VAL A 196 -5.17 8.77 22.12
N GLN A 197 -5.64 8.17 23.18
CA GLN A 197 -4.84 7.63 24.27
C GLN A 197 -4.93 6.10 24.29
N ILE A 198 -3.81 5.43 24.05
CA ILE A 198 -3.73 3.97 24.14
C ILE A 198 -3.53 3.56 25.59
N ILE A 199 -4.45 2.73 26.08
CA ILE A 199 -4.43 2.16 27.43
C ILE A 199 -4.24 0.64 27.28
N ARG A 200 -3.14 0.12 27.76
CA ARG A 200 -2.77 -1.29 27.61
C ARG A 200 -3.53 -2.18 28.61
N LEU A 201 -4.04 -3.30 28.13
CA LEU A 201 -4.69 -4.33 28.92
C LEU A 201 -3.78 -5.55 29.00
N PRO A 202 -3.21 -5.86 30.19
CA PRO A 202 -2.29 -6.98 30.34
C PRO A 202 -3.03 -8.32 30.18
N VAL A 203 -2.31 -9.33 29.66
CA VAL A 203 -2.78 -10.71 29.68
C VAL A 203 -2.61 -11.29 31.09
N ASP A 204 -3.54 -12.15 31.51
CA ASP A 204 -3.38 -12.94 32.74
C ASP A 204 -2.27 -13.97 32.58
N GLY A 205 -1.29 -13.98 33.45
CA GLY A 205 -0.12 -14.87 33.40
C GLY A 205 -0.44 -16.36 33.54
N ALA A 206 -1.60 -16.73 34.12
CA ALA A 206 -2.01 -18.11 34.30
C ALA A 206 -2.74 -18.68 33.06
N SER A 207 -3.65 -17.92 32.50
CA SER A 207 -4.44 -18.32 31.34
C SER A 207 -3.79 -17.91 30.00
N GLY A 208 -2.92 -16.91 29.99
CA GLY A 208 -2.29 -16.34 28.80
C GLY A 208 -3.24 -15.51 27.92
N ARG A 209 -4.42 -15.13 28.43
CA ARG A 209 -5.43 -14.34 27.73
C ARG A 209 -5.95 -13.19 28.57
N LEU A 210 -6.81 -12.34 28.01
CA LEU A 210 -7.48 -11.29 28.78
C LEU A 210 -8.44 -11.91 29.82
N ASP A 211 -8.46 -11.33 31.00
CA ASP A 211 -9.52 -11.60 32.00
C ASP A 211 -10.63 -10.54 31.81
N PRO A 212 -11.85 -10.95 31.37
CA PRO A 212 -12.95 -10.00 31.17
C PRO A 212 -13.31 -9.18 32.39
N VAL A 213 -13.12 -9.74 33.62
CA VAL A 213 -13.38 -9.03 34.88
C VAL A 213 -12.36 -7.91 35.09
N ALA A 214 -11.09 -8.19 34.81
CA ALA A 214 -10.06 -7.17 34.88
C ALA A 214 -10.26 -6.08 33.83
N VAL A 215 -10.64 -6.46 32.60
CA VAL A 215 -10.98 -5.51 31.51
C VAL A 215 -12.15 -4.62 31.93
N ALA A 216 -13.20 -5.19 32.52
CA ALA A 216 -14.35 -4.44 33.03
C ALA A 216 -13.93 -3.40 34.07
N SER A 217 -13.07 -3.79 35.00
CA SER A 217 -12.56 -2.88 36.05
C SER A 217 -11.78 -1.70 35.48
N VAL A 218 -10.93 -1.94 34.45
CA VAL A 218 -10.20 -0.87 33.76
C VAL A 218 -11.15 0.03 32.99
N ALA A 219 -12.14 -0.58 32.30
CA ALA A 219 -13.15 0.18 31.56
C ALA A 219 -13.99 1.08 32.47
N ASP A 220 -14.37 0.60 33.66
CA ASP A 220 -15.12 1.37 34.63
C ASP A 220 -14.29 2.53 35.22
N ALA A 221 -12.98 2.31 35.43
CA ALA A 221 -12.06 3.36 35.88
C ALA A 221 -11.90 4.51 34.88
N HIS A 222 -12.18 4.25 33.61
CA HIS A 222 -12.10 5.23 32.49
C HIS A 222 -13.51 5.56 31.93
N ALA A 223 -14.57 5.31 32.68
CA ALA A 223 -15.94 5.55 32.23
C ALA A 223 -16.13 6.98 31.75
N GLY A 224 -16.76 7.14 30.56
CA GLY A 224 -17.00 8.43 29.89
C GLY A 224 -15.83 8.98 29.08
N SER A 225 -14.61 8.44 29.23
CA SER A 225 -13.44 8.83 28.42
C SER A 225 -13.02 7.77 27.40
N LEU A 226 -13.70 6.63 27.34
CA LEU A 226 -13.40 5.55 26.39
C LEU A 226 -14.16 5.67 25.09
N ALA A 227 -13.46 5.44 23.98
CA ALA A 227 -14.02 5.29 22.63
C ALA A 227 -14.13 3.82 22.21
N ALA A 228 -13.16 2.96 22.56
CA ALA A 228 -13.18 1.56 22.12
C ALA A 228 -12.39 0.60 23.03
N ILE A 229 -12.68 -0.70 22.81
CA ILE A 229 -11.89 -1.83 23.31
C ILE A 229 -11.43 -2.66 22.10
N ALA A 230 -10.12 -2.86 21.97
CA ALA A 230 -9.49 -3.63 20.89
C ALA A 230 -8.90 -4.94 21.43
N PHE A 231 -9.30 -6.07 20.86
CA PHE A 231 -8.86 -7.39 21.29
C PHE A 231 -8.72 -8.37 20.12
N PRO A 232 -7.83 -9.38 20.19
CA PRO A 232 -7.72 -10.41 19.18
C PRO A 232 -8.75 -11.55 19.40
N GLN A 233 -9.11 -12.25 18.33
CA GLN A 233 -9.78 -13.54 18.42
C GLN A 233 -8.79 -14.65 18.81
N VAL A 234 -7.61 -14.65 18.17
CA VAL A 234 -6.45 -15.46 18.53
C VAL A 234 -5.32 -14.52 18.89
N ASN A 235 -4.80 -14.66 20.09
CA ASN A 235 -3.79 -13.73 20.58
C ASN A 235 -2.36 -14.11 20.14
N SER A 236 -1.39 -13.29 20.46
CA SER A 236 0.02 -13.49 20.08
C SER A 236 0.69 -14.72 20.72
N LEU A 237 0.02 -15.38 21.65
CA LEU A 237 0.41 -16.68 22.22
C LEU A 237 -0.30 -17.86 21.53
N GLY A 238 -1.14 -17.59 20.49
CA GLY A 238 -1.93 -18.61 19.79
C GLY A 238 -3.20 -19.06 20.52
N LEU A 239 -3.56 -18.39 21.60
CA LEU A 239 -4.68 -18.76 22.49
C LEU A 239 -5.96 -18.03 22.07
N LEU A 240 -7.10 -18.68 22.26
CA LEU A 240 -8.41 -18.13 21.94
C LEU A 240 -8.89 -17.25 23.10
N GLU A 241 -9.23 -15.99 22.79
CA GLU A 241 -9.84 -15.06 23.75
C GLU A 241 -11.32 -15.37 23.98
N ASP A 242 -11.87 -14.87 25.09
CA ASP A 242 -13.32 -14.88 25.37
C ASP A 242 -13.99 -13.73 24.62
N VAL A 243 -14.14 -13.91 23.31
CA VAL A 243 -14.61 -12.86 22.41
C VAL A 243 -16.04 -12.42 22.68
N ASP A 244 -16.87 -13.31 23.26
CA ASP A 244 -18.26 -13.01 23.60
C ASP A 244 -18.32 -12.06 24.79
N ALA A 245 -17.63 -12.41 25.86
CA ALA A 245 -17.58 -11.56 27.04
C ALA A 245 -16.97 -10.17 26.72
N LEU A 246 -15.92 -10.12 25.89
CA LEU A 246 -15.29 -8.85 25.51
C LEU A 246 -16.17 -7.98 24.61
N ALA A 247 -16.89 -8.58 23.66
CA ALA A 247 -17.82 -7.86 22.78
C ALA A 247 -19.03 -7.32 23.58
N ASP A 248 -19.63 -8.15 24.42
CA ASP A 248 -20.77 -7.72 25.25
C ASP A 248 -20.34 -6.66 26.27
N LEU A 249 -19.13 -6.76 26.85
CA LEU A 249 -18.59 -5.75 27.74
C LEU A 249 -18.45 -4.38 27.05
N ALA A 250 -17.96 -4.33 25.81
CA ALA A 250 -17.88 -3.09 25.05
C ALA A 250 -19.28 -2.49 24.81
N ARG A 251 -20.23 -3.32 24.43
CA ARG A 251 -21.63 -2.93 24.20
C ARG A 251 -22.29 -2.39 25.47
N GLU A 252 -22.19 -3.09 26.59
CA GLU A 252 -22.74 -2.67 27.88
C GLU A 252 -22.26 -1.28 28.32
N ARG A 253 -21.01 -0.95 27.97
CA ARG A 253 -20.40 0.36 28.26
C ARG A 253 -20.59 1.39 27.16
N SER A 254 -21.31 1.02 26.09
CA SER A 254 -21.57 1.89 24.95
C SER A 254 -20.30 2.44 24.28
N VAL A 255 -19.22 1.64 24.26
CA VAL A 255 -17.97 1.91 23.54
C VAL A 255 -17.86 0.96 22.35
N ARG A 256 -17.05 1.34 21.34
CA ARG A 256 -16.87 0.50 20.16
C ARG A 256 -15.99 -0.72 20.47
N SER A 257 -16.31 -1.83 19.83
CA SER A 257 -15.52 -3.05 19.86
C SER A 257 -14.71 -3.21 18.57
N ILE A 258 -13.40 -3.46 18.69
CA ILE A 258 -12.48 -3.70 17.56
C ILE A 258 -11.93 -5.12 17.72
N ALA A 259 -12.28 -6.03 16.81
CA ALA A 259 -11.76 -7.39 16.80
C ALA A 259 -10.64 -7.55 15.78
N VAL A 260 -9.50 -8.14 16.20
CA VAL A 260 -8.39 -8.53 15.32
C VAL A 260 -8.55 -10.01 15.01
N ILE A 261 -8.69 -10.32 13.71
CA ILE A 261 -9.03 -11.66 13.22
C ILE A 261 -8.02 -12.17 12.19
N ASP A 262 -7.98 -13.49 12.03
CA ASP A 262 -7.39 -14.14 10.84
C ASP A 262 -8.54 -14.71 10.00
N PRO A 263 -8.74 -14.20 8.76
CA PRO A 263 -9.90 -14.59 7.94
C PRO A 263 -9.86 -16.06 7.51
N LEU A 264 -8.70 -16.70 7.44
CA LEU A 264 -8.59 -18.12 7.10
C LEU A 264 -9.21 -19.00 8.20
N LEU A 265 -9.02 -18.63 9.46
CA LEU A 265 -9.55 -19.37 10.58
C LEU A 265 -11.08 -19.29 10.71
N LEU A 266 -11.73 -18.40 9.92
CA LEU A 266 -13.20 -18.26 9.85
C LEU A 266 -13.85 -19.21 8.83
N ALA A 267 -13.10 -20.14 8.25
CA ALA A 267 -13.63 -21.18 7.37
C ALA A 267 -14.61 -22.12 8.07
N GLY A 268 -15.34 -22.92 7.31
CA GLY A 268 -16.27 -23.92 7.86
C GLY A 268 -15.54 -24.90 8.81
N GLY A 269 -16.10 -25.09 10.02
CA GLY A 269 -15.45 -25.88 11.08
C GLY A 269 -14.30 -25.18 11.80
N GLY A 270 -14.03 -23.91 11.47
CA GLY A 270 -13.08 -23.06 12.17
C GLY A 270 -13.72 -22.21 13.26
N LEU A 271 -13.20 -21.00 13.44
CA LEU A 271 -13.69 -20.10 14.47
C LEU A 271 -14.92 -19.31 13.99
N LYS A 272 -15.80 -18.95 14.91
CA LYS A 272 -17.00 -18.18 14.58
C LYS A 272 -16.65 -16.81 13.99
N PRO A 273 -17.50 -16.27 13.11
CA PRO A 273 -17.27 -14.97 12.50
C PRO A 273 -17.46 -13.85 13.52
N PRO A 274 -16.72 -12.71 13.37
CA PRO A 274 -16.81 -11.60 14.30
C PRO A 274 -18.20 -10.92 14.35
N SER A 275 -19.03 -11.10 13.32
CA SER A 275 -20.44 -10.70 13.34
C SER A 275 -21.29 -11.49 14.34
N ALA A 276 -20.79 -12.60 14.88
CA ALA A 276 -21.45 -13.45 15.85
C ALA A 276 -20.78 -13.43 17.25
N PHE A 277 -19.87 -12.46 17.53
CA PHE A 277 -19.29 -12.32 18.87
C PHE A 277 -20.29 -11.67 19.83
N GLY A 278 -20.43 -12.24 21.02
CA GLY A 278 -21.42 -11.80 21.99
C GLY A 278 -22.84 -11.82 21.43
N SER A 279 -23.66 -10.91 21.89
CA SER A 279 -25.10 -10.86 21.57
C SER A 279 -25.41 -10.18 20.22
N GLU A 280 -24.53 -9.27 19.71
CA GLU A 280 -24.80 -8.44 18.52
C GLU A 280 -23.62 -8.36 17.53
N GLY A 281 -22.52 -9.09 17.77
CA GLY A 281 -21.27 -8.97 17.03
C GLY A 281 -20.44 -7.77 17.46
N VAL A 282 -19.28 -7.59 16.81
CA VAL A 282 -18.41 -6.41 17.02
C VAL A 282 -18.67 -5.31 16.00
N ASP A 283 -18.20 -4.06 16.30
CA ASP A 283 -18.41 -2.89 15.44
C ASP A 283 -17.40 -2.82 14.28
N ILE A 284 -16.12 -3.14 14.56
CA ILE A 284 -15.02 -2.98 13.62
C ILE A 284 -14.17 -4.25 13.62
N ILE A 285 -13.75 -4.67 12.45
CA ILE A 285 -12.78 -5.75 12.29
C ILE A 285 -11.52 -5.26 11.60
N VAL A 286 -10.39 -5.85 12.03
CA VAL A 286 -9.11 -5.72 11.35
C VAL A 286 -8.42 -7.07 11.26
N GLY A 287 -7.57 -7.25 10.24
CA GLY A 287 -6.84 -8.50 10.04
C GLY A 287 -5.69 -8.39 9.08
N GLU A 288 -5.00 -9.52 8.88
CA GLU A 288 -3.96 -9.67 7.87
C GLU A 288 -4.44 -10.64 6.79
N GLY A 289 -4.28 -10.24 5.55
CA GLY A 289 -4.67 -11.07 4.40
C GLY A 289 -3.50 -11.57 3.54
N GLN A 290 -2.26 -11.13 3.78
CA GLN A 290 -1.11 -11.51 2.95
C GLN A 290 -1.00 -13.02 2.77
N HIS A 291 -1.08 -13.78 3.85
CA HIS A 291 -0.88 -15.24 3.87
C HIS A 291 -1.96 -16.03 3.11
N LEU A 292 -3.08 -15.41 2.75
CA LEU A 292 -4.10 -16.03 1.89
C LEU A 292 -3.64 -16.17 0.44
N ALA A 293 -2.79 -15.25 -0.04
CA ALA A 293 -2.45 -15.14 -1.45
C ALA A 293 -0.94 -15.00 -1.73
N ALA A 294 -0.10 -14.84 -0.73
CA ALA A 294 1.34 -14.69 -0.88
C ALA A 294 2.11 -15.42 0.21
N ALA A 295 3.31 -15.88 -0.14
CA ALA A 295 4.27 -16.39 0.81
C ALA A 295 4.75 -15.26 1.77
N PRO A 296 5.56 -15.57 2.80
CA PRO A 296 6.01 -14.57 3.79
C PRO A 296 6.76 -13.36 3.21
N ASN A 297 7.46 -13.49 2.07
CA ASN A 297 8.15 -12.41 1.34
C ASN A 297 8.95 -11.45 2.23
N PHE A 298 9.61 -11.98 3.25
CA PHE A 298 10.31 -11.19 4.27
C PHE A 298 9.45 -10.06 4.88
N GLY A 299 8.12 -10.24 4.86
CA GLY A 299 7.16 -9.36 5.52
C GLY A 299 6.27 -8.50 4.62
N GLY A 300 6.43 -8.55 3.29
CA GLY A 300 5.55 -7.75 2.43
C GLY A 300 5.75 -7.92 0.92
N PRO A 301 4.72 -7.52 0.13
CA PRO A 301 3.56 -6.68 0.50
C PRO A 301 2.59 -7.36 1.45
N GLY A 302 2.13 -6.61 2.47
CA GLY A 302 1.05 -7.01 3.37
C GLY A 302 -0.34 -6.81 2.76
N LEU A 303 -1.38 -7.11 3.53
CA LEU A 303 -2.76 -6.76 3.19
C LEU A 303 -3.56 -6.50 4.48
N GLY A 304 -3.68 -5.24 4.86
CA GLY A 304 -4.53 -4.85 5.97
C GLY A 304 -6.01 -4.97 5.62
N ILE A 305 -6.69 -5.88 6.28
CA ILE A 305 -8.15 -6.02 6.22
C ILE A 305 -8.76 -5.06 7.22
N PHE A 306 -9.78 -4.33 6.77
CA PHE A 306 -10.56 -3.43 7.60
C PHE A 306 -12.03 -3.50 7.20
N GLY A 307 -12.91 -3.69 8.18
CA GLY A 307 -14.35 -3.70 7.95
C GLY A 307 -15.14 -3.05 9.07
N VAL A 308 -16.28 -2.46 8.70
CA VAL A 308 -17.27 -1.92 9.63
C VAL A 308 -18.65 -2.49 9.30
N ARG A 309 -19.58 -2.41 10.26
CA ARG A 309 -20.98 -2.77 10.01
C ARG A 309 -21.63 -1.76 9.06
N HIS A 310 -22.45 -2.27 8.17
CA HIS A 310 -23.23 -1.44 7.23
C HIS A 310 -24.56 -2.14 6.92
N ASN A 311 -25.54 -1.94 7.78
CA ASN A 311 -26.89 -2.48 7.65
C ASN A 311 -27.90 -1.37 7.97
N ALA A 312 -29.17 -1.72 8.09
CA ALA A 312 -30.25 -0.77 8.36
C ALA A 312 -30.07 0.00 9.68
N ASP A 313 -29.41 -0.62 10.68
CA ASP A 313 -29.27 -0.06 12.02
C ASP A 313 -28.03 0.86 12.16
N VAL A 314 -26.96 0.59 11.37
CA VAL A 314 -25.65 1.26 11.47
C VAL A 314 -25.17 1.87 10.15
N GLY A 315 -26.08 2.30 9.30
CA GLY A 315 -25.80 2.74 7.92
C GLY A 315 -24.79 3.87 7.71
N ASN A 316 -24.46 4.64 8.74
CA ASN A 316 -23.55 5.80 8.63
C ASN A 316 -22.12 5.54 9.12
N ASP A 317 -21.85 4.44 9.82
CA ASP A 317 -20.53 4.16 10.40
C ASP A 317 -19.44 4.04 9.32
N VAL A 318 -19.79 3.50 8.15
CA VAL A 318 -18.89 3.43 6.99
C VAL A 318 -18.31 4.79 6.55
N ARG A 319 -18.98 5.91 6.90
CA ARG A 319 -18.49 7.25 6.57
C ARG A 319 -17.32 7.70 7.43
N ALA A 320 -17.12 7.08 8.58
CA ALA A 320 -15.95 7.32 9.45
C ALA A 320 -14.79 6.36 9.13
N ALA A 321 -15.02 5.34 8.32
CA ALA A 321 -14.03 4.33 7.96
C ALA A 321 -12.97 4.86 6.99
N PRO A 322 -11.71 4.38 7.04
CA PRO A 322 -10.65 4.71 6.10
C PRO A 322 -10.76 3.90 4.80
N GLY A 323 -9.90 4.23 3.84
CA GLY A 323 -9.70 3.43 2.64
C GLY A 323 -10.83 3.54 1.61
N ARG A 324 -10.71 2.76 0.54
CA ARG A 324 -11.62 2.80 -0.61
C ARG A 324 -12.60 1.65 -0.56
N TYR A 325 -13.80 1.92 -1.04
CA TYR A 325 -14.86 0.93 -1.21
C TYR A 325 -15.29 0.90 -2.67
N VAL A 326 -15.53 -0.29 -3.17
CA VAL A 326 -16.23 -0.50 -4.44
C VAL A 326 -17.70 -0.73 -4.14
N GLY A 327 -18.56 -0.03 -4.86
CA GLY A 327 -20.01 -0.20 -4.77
C GLY A 327 -20.60 -0.59 -6.11
N LYS A 328 -21.73 -1.27 -6.08
CA LYS A 328 -22.56 -1.44 -7.27
C LYS A 328 -23.12 -0.09 -7.74
N ALA A 329 -23.14 0.08 -9.03
CA ALA A 329 -23.61 1.29 -9.71
C ALA A 329 -24.41 0.90 -10.95
N LEU A 330 -25.08 1.87 -11.52
CA LEU A 330 -25.69 1.74 -12.85
C LEU A 330 -25.04 2.75 -13.78
N ASP A 331 -24.81 2.35 -15.03
CA ASP A 331 -24.50 3.30 -16.08
C ASP A 331 -25.80 4.00 -16.58
N ARG A 332 -25.65 5.02 -17.40
CA ARG A 332 -26.80 5.77 -17.92
C ARG A 332 -27.78 4.93 -18.74
N SER A 333 -27.39 3.77 -19.24
CA SER A 333 -28.28 2.84 -19.92
C SER A 333 -29.00 1.88 -18.96
N GLY A 334 -28.77 2.00 -17.65
CA GLY A 334 -29.33 1.11 -16.64
C GLY A 334 -28.59 -0.21 -16.48
N ARG A 335 -27.38 -0.33 -17.06
CA ARG A 335 -26.55 -1.52 -16.92
C ARG A 335 -25.84 -1.53 -15.59
N GLU A 336 -25.85 -2.67 -14.91
CA GLU A 336 -25.09 -2.87 -13.67
C GLU A 336 -23.58 -2.80 -13.94
N CYS A 337 -22.86 -2.11 -13.08
CA CYS A 337 -21.42 -1.90 -13.13
C CYS A 337 -20.88 -1.58 -11.74
N TYR A 338 -19.60 -1.29 -11.63
CA TYR A 338 -18.93 -0.99 -10.37
C TYR A 338 -18.27 0.38 -10.41
N ALA A 339 -18.26 1.05 -9.25
CA ALA A 339 -17.59 2.35 -9.08
C ALA A 339 -16.94 2.44 -7.70
N THR A 340 -15.91 3.26 -7.59
CA THR A 340 -15.36 3.66 -6.29
C THR A 340 -16.35 4.62 -5.62
N VAL A 341 -16.76 4.31 -4.40
CA VAL A 341 -17.72 5.10 -3.64
C VAL A 341 -17.08 5.70 -2.38
N LEU A 342 -17.75 6.69 -1.79
CA LEU A 342 -17.31 7.41 -0.59
C LEU A 342 -16.00 8.20 -0.77
N SER A 343 -15.57 8.49 -1.98
CA SER A 343 -14.35 9.27 -2.27
C SER A 343 -14.38 10.69 -1.70
N THR A 344 -15.56 11.25 -1.39
CA THR A 344 -15.71 12.58 -0.79
C THR A 344 -15.10 12.76 0.58
N ARG A 345 -14.68 11.69 1.26
CA ARG A 345 -13.96 11.72 2.56
C ARG A 345 -12.43 11.58 2.41
N GLU A 346 -11.94 11.34 1.20
CA GLU A 346 -10.52 11.18 0.92
C GLU A 346 -9.76 12.54 0.94
N GLN A 347 -8.45 12.47 1.12
CA GLN A 347 -7.57 13.62 1.31
C GLN A 347 -7.53 14.61 0.14
N HIS A 348 -7.72 14.15 -1.10
CA HIS A 348 -7.74 15.04 -2.27
C HIS A 348 -8.95 16.00 -2.28
N ILE A 349 -10.00 15.67 -1.52
CA ILE A 349 -11.19 16.52 -1.35
C ILE A 349 -11.19 17.23 0.02
N ARG A 350 -10.94 16.48 1.10
CA ARG A 350 -11.08 16.95 2.48
C ARG A 350 -9.82 17.54 3.08
N LYS A 351 -8.64 17.33 2.46
CA LYS A 351 -7.33 17.83 2.94
C LYS A 351 -7.08 17.44 4.41
N GLU A 352 -6.84 18.40 5.29
CA GLU A 352 -6.62 18.19 6.73
C GLU A 352 -7.83 17.60 7.48
N LYS A 353 -9.01 17.64 6.89
CA LYS A 353 -10.26 17.05 7.44
C LYS A 353 -10.56 15.66 6.90
N ALA A 354 -9.63 15.04 6.20
CA ALA A 354 -9.78 13.69 5.69
C ALA A 354 -9.83 12.66 6.84
N THR A 355 -10.49 11.53 6.60
CA THR A 355 -10.54 10.43 7.57
C THR A 355 -9.19 9.74 7.74
N SER A 356 -8.34 9.77 6.71
CA SER A 356 -7.01 9.18 6.70
C SER A 356 -6.14 9.85 5.64
N ASN A 357 -4.82 9.72 5.74
CA ASN A 357 -3.89 10.13 4.70
C ASN A 357 -3.60 9.02 3.65
N ILE A 358 -4.14 7.81 3.83
CA ILE A 358 -3.90 6.66 2.94
C ILE A 358 -4.41 6.99 1.53
N CYS A 359 -3.50 6.90 0.55
CA CYS A 359 -3.78 7.09 -0.89
C CYS A 359 -3.53 5.80 -1.66
N SER A 360 -2.27 5.41 -1.92
CA SER A 360 -1.93 4.05 -2.35
C SER A 360 -2.16 3.09 -1.18
N ASN A 361 -2.69 1.92 -1.47
CA ASN A 361 -3.00 0.88 -0.50
C ASN A 361 -2.43 -0.48 -0.97
N GLN A 362 -3.12 -1.59 -0.75
CA GLN A 362 -2.72 -2.95 -1.17
C GLN A 362 -3.77 -3.57 -2.11
N ALA A 363 -4.37 -2.78 -2.97
CA ALA A 363 -5.52 -3.18 -3.80
C ALA A 363 -5.25 -4.42 -4.67
N PHE A 364 -4.04 -4.54 -5.21
CA PHE A 364 -3.68 -5.72 -5.99
C PHE A 364 -3.52 -6.98 -5.13
N MET A 365 -3.05 -6.84 -3.88
CA MET A 365 -3.06 -7.94 -2.93
C MET A 365 -4.49 -8.39 -2.62
N ALA A 366 -5.44 -7.46 -2.51
CA ALA A 366 -6.86 -7.78 -2.39
C ALA A 366 -7.38 -8.55 -3.62
N THR A 367 -6.97 -8.16 -4.82
CA THR A 367 -7.26 -8.91 -6.07
C THR A 367 -6.73 -10.36 -6.00
N LEU A 368 -5.48 -10.54 -5.54
CA LEU A 368 -4.88 -11.86 -5.40
C LEU A 368 -5.61 -12.70 -4.34
N VAL A 369 -6.01 -12.10 -3.22
CA VAL A 369 -6.78 -12.77 -2.18
C VAL A 369 -8.15 -13.22 -2.70
N GLY A 370 -8.84 -12.38 -3.48
CA GLY A 370 -10.08 -12.76 -4.14
C GLY A 370 -9.91 -14.01 -5.02
N ALA A 371 -8.87 -14.04 -5.85
CA ALA A 371 -8.53 -15.20 -6.69
C ALA A 371 -8.19 -16.45 -5.86
N ALA A 372 -7.40 -16.29 -4.80
CA ALA A 372 -6.99 -17.38 -3.92
C ALA A 372 -8.18 -18.01 -3.18
N LEU A 373 -9.08 -17.19 -2.66
CA LEU A 373 -10.28 -17.66 -1.97
C LEU A 373 -11.20 -18.42 -2.93
N LEU A 374 -11.41 -17.93 -4.14
CA LEU A 374 -12.19 -18.63 -5.18
C LEU A 374 -11.54 -19.95 -5.63
N ALA A 375 -10.22 -20.05 -5.63
CA ALA A 375 -9.53 -21.28 -5.96
C ALA A 375 -9.60 -22.32 -4.82
N ARG A 376 -9.63 -21.88 -3.56
CA ARG A 376 -9.77 -22.76 -2.40
C ARG A 376 -11.23 -23.20 -2.16
N GLY A 377 -12.17 -22.28 -2.31
CA GLY A 377 -13.56 -22.49 -1.93
C GLY A 377 -13.70 -22.91 -0.47
N ASP A 378 -14.93 -23.15 -0.03
CA ASP A 378 -15.18 -23.63 1.35
C ASP A 378 -14.43 -24.93 1.66
N ARG A 379 -14.36 -25.86 0.70
CA ARG A 379 -13.70 -27.15 0.88
C ARG A 379 -12.21 -27.00 1.13
N GLY A 380 -11.51 -26.21 0.31
CA GLY A 380 -10.06 -26.00 0.44
C GLY A 380 -9.69 -25.19 1.68
N LEU A 381 -10.52 -24.21 2.06
CA LEU A 381 -10.35 -23.44 3.29
C LEU A 381 -10.50 -24.34 4.53
N THR A 382 -11.58 -25.13 4.61
CA THR A 382 -11.83 -26.08 5.71
C THR A 382 -10.70 -27.12 5.81
N ALA A 383 -10.25 -27.69 4.68
CA ALA A 383 -9.16 -28.66 4.67
C ALA A 383 -7.86 -28.06 5.22
N ALA A 384 -7.53 -26.82 4.86
CA ALA A 384 -6.32 -26.15 5.33
C ALA A 384 -6.31 -25.99 6.86
N ILE A 385 -7.37 -25.44 7.42
CA ILE A 385 -7.45 -25.19 8.87
C ILE A 385 -7.56 -26.50 9.68
N THR A 386 -8.27 -27.49 9.15
CA THR A 386 -8.38 -28.81 9.80
C THR A 386 -7.00 -29.50 9.85
N THR A 387 -6.24 -29.44 8.76
CA THR A 387 -4.88 -29.96 8.72
C THR A 387 -3.98 -29.24 9.72
N ALA A 388 -4.01 -27.91 9.75
CA ALA A 388 -3.19 -27.11 10.67
C ALA A 388 -3.53 -27.39 12.14
N ARG A 389 -4.81 -27.48 12.48
CA ARG A 389 -5.27 -27.83 13.83
C ARG A 389 -4.87 -29.25 14.22
N GLY A 390 -5.05 -30.22 13.32
CA GLY A 390 -4.63 -31.61 13.52
C GLY A 390 -3.13 -31.72 13.80
N ASN A 391 -2.31 -31.01 13.02
CA ASN A 391 -0.87 -30.94 13.20
C ASN A 391 -0.48 -30.34 14.55
N ALA A 392 -1.14 -29.29 14.97
CA ALA A 392 -0.91 -28.68 16.28
C ALA A 392 -1.25 -29.63 17.45
N CYS A 393 -2.37 -30.31 17.38
CA CYS A 393 -2.77 -31.29 18.38
C CYS A 393 -1.83 -32.48 18.45
N ALA A 394 -1.38 -33.01 17.30
CA ALA A 394 -0.40 -34.08 17.21
C ALA A 394 0.95 -33.66 17.81
N ALA A 395 1.39 -32.43 17.53
CA ALA A 395 2.62 -31.89 18.11
C ALA A 395 2.54 -31.75 19.64
N VAL A 396 1.42 -31.29 20.19
CA VAL A 396 1.20 -31.24 21.64
C VAL A 396 1.37 -32.63 22.23
N ALA A 397 0.64 -33.63 21.72
CA ALA A 397 0.69 -35.00 22.22
C ALA A 397 2.12 -35.59 22.16
N ARG A 398 2.87 -35.29 21.12
CA ARG A 398 4.23 -35.85 20.90
C ARG A 398 5.28 -35.12 21.73
N LEU A 399 5.26 -33.80 21.77
CA LEU A 399 6.32 -33.00 22.38
C LEU A 399 6.20 -32.94 23.91
N THR A 400 4.98 -32.91 24.46
CA THR A 400 4.75 -32.94 25.92
C THR A 400 5.07 -34.30 26.55
N ALA A 401 5.29 -35.35 25.74
CA ALA A 401 5.83 -36.61 26.21
C ALA A 401 7.33 -36.54 26.55
N LEU A 402 8.04 -35.52 26.06
CA LEU A 402 9.45 -35.30 26.34
C LEU A 402 9.64 -34.79 27.79
N PRO A 403 10.69 -35.22 28.48
CA PRO A 403 10.93 -34.81 29.86
C PRO A 403 11.10 -33.27 29.99
N GLY A 404 10.30 -32.63 30.82
CA GLY A 404 10.36 -31.21 31.12
C GLY A 404 9.77 -30.30 30.07
N VAL A 405 9.17 -30.84 29.01
CA VAL A 405 8.40 -30.08 28.03
C VAL A 405 6.91 -30.16 28.41
N ASP A 406 6.32 -29.04 28.69
CA ASP A 406 4.90 -28.94 29.05
C ASP A 406 4.17 -27.96 28.12
N LEU A 407 2.84 -28.05 28.04
CA LEU A 407 2.01 -27.01 27.42
C LEU A 407 2.02 -25.79 28.37
N ALA A 408 2.30 -24.61 27.87
CA ALA A 408 2.43 -23.42 28.71
C ALA A 408 1.08 -23.04 29.37
N PHE A 409 -0.03 -23.22 28.64
CA PHE A 409 -1.39 -22.85 29.07
C PHE A 409 -2.35 -24.02 28.87
N PRO A 410 -2.28 -25.07 29.71
CA PRO A 410 -3.03 -26.32 29.49
C PRO A 410 -4.54 -26.18 29.61
N GLY A 411 -5.02 -25.14 30.32
CA GLY A 411 -6.46 -24.85 30.51
C GLY A 411 -7.07 -23.92 29.46
N THR A 412 -6.26 -23.36 28.55
CA THR A 412 -6.72 -22.37 27.55
C THR A 412 -6.72 -22.98 26.15
N PRO A 413 -7.82 -22.87 25.39
CA PRO A 413 -7.87 -23.38 24.03
C PRO A 413 -6.95 -22.57 23.09
N PHE A 414 -6.36 -23.27 22.12
CA PHE A 414 -5.56 -22.71 21.05
C PHE A 414 -6.10 -23.18 19.68
N PHE A 415 -5.65 -22.61 18.58
CA PHE A 415 -6.03 -23.11 17.25
C PHE A 415 -4.87 -23.86 16.57
N ASN A 416 -3.98 -23.18 15.88
CA ASN A 416 -2.88 -23.77 15.12
C ASN A 416 -1.50 -23.25 15.55
N GLU A 417 -1.42 -22.40 16.54
CA GLU A 417 -0.20 -21.95 17.20
C GLU A 417 -0.19 -22.44 18.64
N VAL A 418 0.95 -22.95 19.10
CA VAL A 418 1.06 -23.58 20.43
C VAL A 418 2.31 -23.07 21.14
N VAL A 419 2.15 -22.72 22.43
CA VAL A 419 3.29 -22.33 23.28
C VAL A 419 3.68 -23.50 24.16
N PHE A 420 4.93 -23.96 24.00
CA PHE A 420 5.56 -24.94 24.87
C PHE A 420 6.40 -24.26 25.94
N LYS A 421 6.25 -24.73 27.18
CA LYS A 421 7.14 -24.39 28.29
C LYS A 421 8.32 -25.35 28.29
N LEU A 422 9.52 -24.80 28.23
CA LEU A 422 10.74 -25.56 28.11
C LEU A 422 11.57 -25.49 29.40
N PRO A 423 12.32 -26.55 29.71
CA PRO A 423 13.24 -26.55 30.86
C PRO A 423 14.57 -25.83 30.58
N VAL A 424 14.72 -25.27 29.37
CA VAL A 424 15.90 -24.54 28.89
C VAL A 424 15.44 -23.26 28.19
N ALA A 425 16.33 -22.33 27.92
CA ALA A 425 15.99 -21.10 27.19
C ALA A 425 15.49 -21.44 25.75
N ALA A 426 14.40 -20.80 25.34
CA ALA A 426 13.84 -20.99 23.99
C ALA A 426 14.84 -20.59 22.89
N ALA A 427 15.64 -19.55 23.12
CA ALA A 427 16.70 -19.12 22.21
C ALA A 427 17.74 -20.22 21.90
N ASP A 428 18.12 -21.05 22.89
CA ASP A 428 19.06 -22.16 22.70
C ASP A 428 18.45 -23.24 21.81
N VAL A 429 17.15 -23.53 21.98
CA VAL A 429 16.42 -24.51 21.15
C VAL A 429 16.27 -23.99 19.72
N ILE A 430 15.96 -22.71 19.56
CA ILE A 430 15.88 -22.05 18.24
C ILE A 430 17.21 -22.15 17.50
N GLU A 431 18.33 -21.82 18.16
CA GLU A 431 19.65 -21.88 17.54
C GLU A 431 20.06 -23.34 17.25
N TYR A 432 19.77 -24.29 18.16
CA TYR A 432 20.02 -25.72 17.92
C TYR A 432 19.27 -26.23 16.67
N ALA A 433 17.99 -25.86 16.52
CA ALA A 433 17.16 -26.24 15.39
C ALA A 433 17.59 -25.53 14.09
N ARG A 434 17.99 -24.25 14.18
CA ARG A 434 18.50 -23.49 13.05
C ARG A 434 19.68 -24.18 12.37
N ARG A 435 20.63 -24.69 13.17
CA ARG A 435 21.78 -25.46 12.67
C ARG A 435 21.41 -26.80 12.02
N ARG A 436 20.15 -27.27 12.23
CA ARG A 436 19.57 -28.48 11.64
C ARG A 436 18.53 -28.20 10.57
N HIS A 437 18.60 -27.04 9.98
CA HIS A 437 17.75 -26.59 8.88
C HIS A 437 16.24 -26.53 9.21
N ILE A 438 15.90 -26.14 10.45
CA ILE A 438 14.53 -25.86 10.89
C ILE A 438 14.47 -24.49 11.56
N HIS A 439 13.52 -23.65 11.16
CA HIS A 439 13.05 -22.50 11.92
C HIS A 439 11.92 -23.00 12.83
N ILE A 440 12.23 -23.32 14.06
CA ILE A 440 11.36 -24.12 14.92
C ILE A 440 10.23 -23.33 15.58
N GLY A 441 10.31 -22.03 15.64
CA GLY A 441 9.30 -21.15 16.29
C GLY A 441 9.90 -19.86 16.80
N VAL A 442 9.14 -19.18 17.67
CA VAL A 442 9.45 -17.86 18.21
C VAL A 442 9.52 -17.92 19.75
N ASP A 443 10.55 -17.28 20.34
CA ASP A 443 10.60 -17.07 21.79
C ASP A 443 9.54 -16.01 22.19
N VAL A 444 8.59 -16.41 23.03
CA VAL A 444 7.51 -15.56 23.50
C VAL A 444 7.56 -15.27 25.00
N GLY A 445 8.66 -15.61 25.67
CA GLY A 445 8.82 -15.43 27.11
C GLY A 445 8.57 -14.01 27.58
N ALA A 446 9.01 -13.03 26.82
CA ALA A 446 8.80 -11.60 27.16
C ALA A 446 7.33 -11.13 27.08
N ARG A 447 6.43 -11.92 26.50
CA ARG A 447 5.01 -11.59 26.35
C ARG A 447 4.17 -12.01 27.54
N VAL A 448 4.72 -12.78 28.46
CA VAL A 448 3.99 -13.34 29.62
C VAL A 448 4.57 -12.73 30.89
N PRO A 449 3.77 -11.96 31.66
CA PRO A 449 4.22 -11.36 32.92
C PRO A 449 4.74 -12.42 33.91
N GLY A 450 5.90 -12.17 34.49
CA GLY A 450 6.49 -13.06 35.54
C GLY A 450 7.01 -14.41 35.04
N CYS A 451 7.11 -14.61 33.72
CA CYS A 451 7.66 -15.84 33.14
C CYS A 451 9.15 -15.99 33.49
N THR A 452 9.50 -17.16 34.08
CA THR A 452 10.87 -17.50 34.50
C THR A 452 11.50 -18.65 33.69
N GLY A 453 10.86 -19.12 32.62
CA GLY A 453 11.32 -20.26 31.80
C GLY A 453 11.28 -19.97 30.31
N GLY A 454 11.84 -20.85 29.49
CA GLY A 454 11.75 -20.75 28.05
C GLY A 454 10.32 -20.99 27.57
N LEU A 455 9.73 -20.03 26.83
CA LEU A 455 8.46 -20.20 26.15
C LEU A 455 8.68 -20.16 24.64
N LEU A 456 8.47 -21.30 23.99
CA LEU A 456 8.60 -21.44 22.54
C LEU A 456 7.24 -21.57 21.89
N LYS A 457 6.87 -20.61 21.05
CA LYS A 457 5.66 -20.69 20.21
C LYS A 457 5.99 -21.35 18.89
N VAL A 458 5.22 -22.40 18.54
CA VAL A 458 5.36 -23.20 17.31
C VAL A 458 4.07 -23.08 16.52
N GLY A 459 4.14 -22.75 15.23
CA GLY A 459 2.99 -22.59 14.37
C GLY A 459 2.84 -23.69 13.33
N PHE A 460 1.60 -24.03 13.01
CA PHE A 460 1.26 -25.09 12.07
C PHE A 460 0.35 -24.56 10.96
N SER A 461 0.54 -25.08 9.77
CA SER A 461 -0.27 -24.78 8.58
C SER A 461 -0.49 -26.04 7.75
N ASP A 462 -1.19 -25.90 6.64
CA ASP A 462 -1.37 -26.96 5.63
C ASP A 462 -0.11 -27.31 4.83
N ARG A 463 1.00 -26.61 5.07
CA ARG A 463 2.32 -26.94 4.47
C ARG A 463 3.06 -28.03 5.23
N HIS A 464 2.69 -28.31 6.46
CA HIS A 464 3.36 -29.29 7.30
C HIS A 464 2.76 -30.68 7.08
N ASP A 465 3.42 -31.49 6.25
CA ASP A 465 3.09 -32.89 6.05
C ASP A 465 3.73 -33.77 7.14
N ALA A 466 3.47 -35.07 7.09
CA ALA A 466 4.00 -36.03 8.06
C ALA A 466 5.53 -36.01 8.14
N VAL A 467 6.25 -35.81 7.02
CA VAL A 467 7.71 -35.73 6.97
C VAL A 467 8.21 -34.48 7.70
N ALA A 468 7.56 -33.35 7.49
CA ALA A 468 7.86 -32.09 8.19
C ALA A 468 7.68 -32.24 9.70
N LEU A 469 6.59 -32.88 10.15
CA LEU A 469 6.31 -33.12 11.56
C LEU A 469 7.34 -34.06 12.20
N GLU A 470 7.68 -35.18 11.57
CA GLU A 470 8.68 -36.09 12.10
C GLU A 470 10.06 -35.40 12.20
N ARG A 471 10.43 -34.57 11.26
CA ARG A 471 11.64 -33.74 11.35
C ARG A 471 11.60 -32.79 12.55
N LEU A 472 10.48 -32.11 12.76
CA LEU A 472 10.27 -31.25 13.93
C LEU A 472 10.47 -32.04 15.22
N TYR A 473 9.81 -33.18 15.36
CA TYR A 473 9.87 -34.02 16.57
C TYR A 473 11.30 -34.52 16.84
N ALA A 474 11.96 -35.02 15.81
CA ALA A 474 13.34 -35.51 15.93
C ALA A 474 14.30 -34.39 16.35
N VAL A 475 14.22 -33.21 15.75
CA VAL A 475 15.11 -32.09 16.10
C VAL A 475 14.80 -31.56 17.50
N PHE A 476 13.53 -31.53 17.88
CA PHE A 476 13.12 -31.08 19.22
C PHE A 476 13.63 -32.03 20.29
N GLU A 477 13.47 -33.35 20.11
CA GLU A 477 13.98 -34.36 20.99
C GLU A 477 15.52 -34.31 21.12
N GLN A 478 16.23 -34.15 20.00
CA GLN A 478 17.67 -33.97 19.97
C GLN A 478 18.12 -32.72 20.72
N ALA A 479 17.37 -31.60 20.58
CA ALA A 479 17.65 -30.37 21.29
C ALA A 479 17.52 -30.56 22.81
N MET A 480 16.42 -31.18 23.27
CA MET A 480 16.26 -31.50 24.70
C MET A 480 17.37 -32.37 25.25
N ASN A 481 17.74 -33.43 24.52
CA ASN A 481 18.84 -34.33 24.95
C ASN A 481 20.22 -33.65 24.96
N ALA A 482 20.48 -32.71 24.09
CA ALA A 482 21.75 -31.98 24.01
C ALA A 482 21.85 -30.86 25.05
N LEU A 483 20.78 -30.12 25.30
CA LEU A 483 20.74 -28.96 26.18
C LEU A 483 20.47 -29.30 27.65
N MET A 484 20.03 -30.57 27.93
CA MET A 484 19.82 -31.10 29.28
C MET A 484 20.71 -32.32 29.57
N PRO A 485 21.96 -32.14 29.91
CA PRO A 485 22.90 -33.26 30.06
C PRO A 485 22.50 -34.34 31.10
N GLY A 486 21.62 -34.00 32.04
CA GLY A 486 21.11 -34.96 33.06
C GLY A 486 19.89 -35.78 32.63
N SER A 487 19.35 -35.59 31.41
CA SER A 487 18.15 -36.29 30.90
C SER A 487 18.48 -37.54 30.09
N ARG A 488 19.78 -37.79 29.76
CA ARG A 488 20.21 -38.99 28.98
C ARG A 488 19.77 -40.26 29.70
N GLY A 489 18.84 -41.01 29.07
CA GLY A 489 18.34 -42.29 29.57
C GLY A 489 17.06 -42.24 30.43
N LYS A 490 16.49 -41.07 30.67
CA LYS A 490 15.11 -41.00 31.18
C LYS A 490 14.15 -41.40 30.06
N LYS A 491 13.44 -42.55 30.25
CA LYS A 491 12.41 -43.01 29.34
C LYS A 491 11.39 -41.87 29.16
N PRO A 492 10.89 -41.65 27.94
CA PRO A 492 9.75 -40.73 27.71
C PRO A 492 8.67 -41.06 28.74
N ARG A 493 8.07 -40.03 29.35
CA ARG A 493 6.83 -40.22 30.10
C ARG A 493 5.93 -41.05 29.19
N ARG A 494 5.44 -42.20 29.69
CA ARG A 494 4.33 -42.88 28.98
C ARG A 494 3.35 -41.79 28.61
N ALA A 495 3.02 -41.68 27.32
CA ALA A 495 2.03 -40.71 26.87
C ALA A 495 0.87 -40.86 27.83
N SER A 496 0.71 -39.88 28.71
CA SER A 496 -0.43 -39.86 29.61
C SER A 496 -1.62 -39.89 28.67
N THR A 497 -2.40 -40.95 28.74
CA THR A 497 -3.70 -40.98 28.17
C THR A 497 -4.44 -39.81 28.82
N ALA A 498 -4.54 -38.69 28.05
CA ALA A 498 -5.24 -37.50 28.45
C ALA A 498 -4.45 -36.47 29.28
N LEU A 499 -3.55 -35.70 28.62
CA LEU A 499 -3.85 -34.28 28.68
C LEU A 499 -4.89 -34.09 27.57
N PRO A 500 -6.18 -33.87 27.84
CA PRO A 500 -7.09 -33.45 26.81
C PRO A 500 -6.50 -32.12 26.31
N VAL A 501 -6.08 -32.08 25.05
CA VAL A 501 -6.00 -30.82 24.33
C VAL A 501 -7.36 -30.19 24.58
N ALA A 502 -7.44 -29.09 25.33
CA ALA A 502 -8.70 -28.45 25.64
C ALA A 502 -9.45 -28.26 24.31
N GLY A 503 -10.58 -28.95 24.15
CA GLY A 503 -11.38 -28.81 22.95
C GLY A 503 -11.70 -27.34 22.77
N ILE A 504 -11.81 -26.88 21.55
CA ILE A 504 -12.34 -25.54 21.33
C ILE A 504 -13.80 -25.57 21.77
N PRO A 505 -14.24 -24.70 22.70
CA PRO A 505 -15.63 -24.60 23.10
C PRO A 505 -16.55 -24.40 21.89
N GLU A 506 -17.70 -25.08 21.87
CA GLU A 506 -18.63 -25.04 20.73
C GLU A 506 -19.10 -23.61 20.42
N GLU A 507 -19.22 -22.76 21.44
CA GLU A 507 -19.60 -21.36 21.31
C GLU A 507 -18.56 -20.52 20.55
N LEU A 508 -17.29 -20.95 20.49
CA LEU A 508 -16.24 -20.30 19.73
C LEU A 508 -16.08 -20.85 18.29
N LEU A 509 -16.80 -21.93 17.99
CA LEU A 509 -16.74 -22.55 16.67
C LEU A 509 -17.77 -21.95 15.70
N ARG A 510 -17.43 -21.94 14.44
CA ARG A 510 -18.34 -21.58 13.35
C ARG A 510 -19.35 -22.71 13.13
N ARG A 511 -20.63 -22.38 13.13
CA ARG A 511 -21.76 -23.34 12.99
C ARG A 511 -22.19 -23.50 11.51
N ASP A 512 -22.01 -22.47 10.69
CA ASP A 512 -22.42 -22.42 9.30
C ASP A 512 -21.22 -22.59 8.34
N VAL A 513 -21.52 -22.82 7.08
CA VAL A 513 -20.54 -22.79 6.00
C VAL A 513 -20.56 -21.39 5.39
N PRO A 514 -19.40 -20.72 5.19
CA PRO A 514 -19.34 -19.37 4.62
C PRO A 514 -20.05 -19.23 3.27
N GLY A 515 -20.01 -20.26 2.45
CA GLY A 515 -20.55 -20.27 1.09
C GLY A 515 -19.58 -19.67 0.06
N VAL A 516 -18.27 -19.77 0.29
CA VAL A 516 -17.25 -19.36 -0.66
C VAL A 516 -17.24 -20.29 -1.86
N PRO A 517 -17.57 -19.82 -3.09
CA PRO A 517 -17.60 -20.67 -4.27
C PRO A 517 -16.19 -21.15 -4.65
N GLU A 518 -16.11 -22.33 -5.29
CA GLU A 518 -14.86 -22.96 -5.70
C GLU A 518 -14.80 -23.07 -7.23
N TYR A 519 -13.66 -22.69 -7.81
CA TYR A 519 -13.42 -22.77 -9.25
C TYR A 519 -12.08 -23.39 -9.57
N ALA A 520 -12.02 -24.11 -10.70
CA ALA A 520 -10.77 -24.61 -11.25
C ALA A 520 -9.84 -23.45 -11.67
N THR A 521 -8.53 -23.69 -11.57
CA THR A 521 -7.49 -22.72 -11.91
C THR A 521 -7.64 -22.16 -13.32
N GLU A 522 -7.98 -23.01 -14.30
CA GLU A 522 -8.17 -22.62 -15.71
C GLU A 522 -9.36 -21.66 -15.88
N THR A 523 -10.45 -21.91 -15.18
CA THR A 523 -11.64 -21.04 -15.20
C THR A 523 -11.30 -19.66 -14.64
N LEU A 524 -10.61 -19.61 -13.52
CA LEU A 524 -10.18 -18.37 -12.91
C LEU A 524 -9.15 -17.63 -13.78
N ALA A 525 -8.19 -18.35 -14.36
CA ALA A 525 -7.20 -17.77 -15.25
C ALA A 525 -7.86 -17.09 -16.46
N ALA A 526 -8.85 -17.75 -17.09
CA ALA A 526 -9.61 -17.17 -18.19
C ALA A 526 -10.43 -15.96 -17.75
N TYR A 527 -11.07 -16.03 -16.57
CA TYR A 527 -11.87 -14.94 -16.03
C TYR A 527 -11.01 -13.70 -15.71
N TYR A 528 -9.92 -13.87 -14.97
CA TYR A 528 -9.03 -12.77 -14.61
C TYR A 528 -8.32 -12.15 -15.82
N ARG A 529 -8.02 -12.96 -16.88
CA ARG A 529 -7.54 -12.41 -18.15
C ARG A 529 -8.55 -11.45 -18.75
N ARG A 530 -9.83 -11.85 -18.81
CA ARG A 530 -10.90 -10.96 -19.29
C ARG A 530 -11.07 -9.71 -18.40
N LEU A 531 -10.87 -9.81 -17.09
CA LEU A 531 -10.81 -8.63 -16.23
C LEU A 531 -9.69 -7.67 -16.66
N GLY A 532 -8.51 -8.19 -16.97
CA GLY A 532 -7.40 -7.36 -17.49
C GLY A 532 -7.76 -6.62 -18.77
N GLU A 533 -8.47 -7.28 -19.69
CA GLU A 533 -8.90 -6.70 -20.98
C GLU A 533 -9.89 -5.52 -20.81
N LEU A 534 -10.55 -5.39 -19.66
CA LEU A 534 -11.46 -4.27 -19.37
C LEU A 534 -10.73 -3.02 -18.86
N ASN A 535 -9.43 -3.10 -18.61
CA ASN A 535 -8.61 -1.99 -18.13
C ASN A 535 -7.76 -1.39 -19.25
N VAL A 536 -7.09 -0.28 -18.93
CA VAL A 536 -5.97 0.31 -19.68
C VAL A 536 -4.75 0.35 -18.77
N SER A 537 -3.58 0.07 -19.32
CA SER A 537 -2.30 0.08 -18.61
C SER A 537 -1.21 0.81 -19.44
N PRO A 538 -0.06 1.14 -18.83
CA PRO A 538 1.09 1.71 -19.56
C PRO A 538 1.66 0.82 -20.66
N ASP A 539 1.30 -0.48 -20.68
CA ASP A 539 1.72 -1.41 -21.73
C ASP A 539 0.87 -1.26 -23.00
N ASP A 540 -0.35 -0.73 -22.88
CA ASP A 540 -1.27 -0.56 -24.00
C ASP A 540 -1.01 0.75 -24.77
N ALA A 541 -0.79 1.88 -24.05
CA ALA A 541 -0.67 3.22 -24.61
C ALA A 541 0.14 4.15 -23.72
N CYS A 542 0.47 5.33 -24.25
CA CYS A 542 0.92 6.44 -23.44
C CYS A 542 -0.13 6.74 -22.36
N TYR A 543 0.28 6.67 -21.09
CA TYR A 543 -0.59 6.83 -19.93
C TYR A 543 -0.38 8.23 -19.33
N PRO A 544 -1.13 9.27 -19.75
CA PRO A 544 -0.78 10.67 -19.54
C PRO A 544 -1.19 11.20 -18.16
N LEU A 545 -1.14 10.38 -17.12
CA LEU A 545 -1.66 10.72 -15.79
C LEU A 545 -0.64 11.59 -15.03
N GLY A 546 -0.97 12.86 -14.84
CA GLY A 546 -0.14 13.80 -14.08
C GLY A 546 -0.07 13.49 -12.59
N SER A 547 1.05 13.85 -11.98
CA SER A 547 1.43 13.57 -10.58
C SER A 547 1.49 12.08 -10.22
N CYS A 548 1.45 11.20 -11.22
CA CYS A 548 1.64 9.78 -11.02
C CYS A 548 2.41 9.20 -12.20
N THR A 549 3.69 8.97 -12.02
CA THR A 549 4.60 8.46 -13.05
C THR A 549 4.19 7.06 -13.49
N MET A 550 3.37 6.96 -14.53
CA MET A 550 2.88 5.71 -15.11
C MET A 550 3.80 5.28 -16.26
N LYS A 551 4.80 4.47 -15.92
CA LYS A 551 5.84 4.04 -16.86
C LYS A 551 5.94 2.54 -16.99
N TYR A 552 6.73 2.07 -17.96
CA TYR A 552 6.99 0.66 -18.15
C TYR A 552 7.58 0.02 -16.90
N ASN A 553 7.01 -1.11 -16.47
CA ASN A 553 7.54 -1.91 -15.37
C ASN A 553 8.35 -3.08 -15.94
N PRO A 554 9.70 -3.10 -15.77
CA PRO A 554 10.52 -4.17 -16.31
C PRO A 554 10.19 -5.54 -15.74
N TYR A 555 10.15 -6.54 -16.61
CA TYR A 555 9.90 -7.92 -16.27
C TYR A 555 10.96 -8.49 -15.30
N VAL A 556 12.22 -8.12 -15.48
CA VAL A 556 13.30 -8.59 -14.60
C VAL A 556 13.09 -8.18 -13.14
N ASN A 557 12.40 -7.06 -12.89
CA ASN A 557 12.07 -6.62 -11.55
C ASN A 557 11.10 -7.61 -10.87
N ASP A 558 10.06 -8.03 -11.61
CA ASP A 558 9.09 -9.03 -11.13
C ASP A 558 9.73 -10.39 -10.96
N TRP A 559 10.54 -10.82 -11.91
CA TRP A 559 11.29 -12.06 -11.84
C TRP A 559 12.19 -12.10 -10.59
N ALA A 560 12.97 -11.05 -10.34
CA ALA A 560 13.84 -10.96 -9.17
C ALA A 560 13.05 -11.06 -7.85
N ALA A 561 11.91 -10.37 -7.77
CA ALA A 561 11.05 -10.39 -6.57
C ALA A 561 10.40 -11.76 -6.32
N HIS A 562 10.28 -12.62 -7.35
CA HIS A 562 9.71 -13.97 -7.23
C HIS A 562 10.74 -15.07 -6.93
N LEU A 563 12.03 -14.75 -6.84
CA LEU A 563 13.04 -15.72 -6.47
C LEU A 563 12.74 -16.35 -5.10
N SER A 564 12.77 -17.68 -5.04
CA SER A 564 12.34 -18.44 -3.86
C SER A 564 13.17 -18.14 -2.60
N GLY A 565 14.44 -17.74 -2.76
CA GLY A 565 15.29 -17.28 -1.68
C GLY A 565 14.79 -16.00 -1.01
N PHE A 566 13.99 -15.18 -1.68
CA PHE A 566 13.32 -13.99 -1.12
C PHE A 566 11.90 -14.33 -0.65
N THR A 567 11.09 -14.94 -1.51
CA THR A 567 9.66 -15.12 -1.23
C THR A 567 9.40 -16.04 -0.03
N ARG A 568 10.25 -17.04 0.19
CA ARG A 568 10.10 -17.99 1.29
C ARG A 568 10.76 -17.57 2.60
N MET A 569 11.43 -16.43 2.65
CA MET A 569 11.98 -15.92 3.90
C MET A 569 10.88 -15.34 4.78
N HIS A 570 10.78 -15.89 5.99
CA HIS A 570 9.92 -15.32 7.02
C HIS A 570 10.60 -14.08 7.64
N PRO A 571 9.88 -12.98 7.92
CA PRO A 571 10.49 -11.75 8.45
C PRO A 571 11.12 -11.90 9.84
N GLN A 572 10.73 -12.92 10.59
CA GLN A 572 11.30 -13.26 11.90
C GLN A 572 12.31 -14.42 11.83
N ALA A 573 12.72 -14.82 10.64
CA ALA A 573 13.83 -15.76 10.51
C ALA A 573 15.09 -15.16 11.15
N PRO A 574 15.95 -15.99 11.78
CA PRO A 574 17.24 -15.53 12.30
C PRO A 574 18.02 -14.76 11.23
N ILE A 575 18.61 -13.62 11.61
CA ILE A 575 19.31 -12.72 10.67
C ILE A 575 20.46 -13.39 9.93
N GLU A 576 21.06 -14.43 10.52
CA GLU A 576 22.09 -15.27 9.89
C GLU A 576 21.59 -15.99 8.64
N ASP A 577 20.31 -16.27 8.57
CA ASP A 577 19.66 -16.96 7.45
C ASP A 577 19.04 -16.00 6.43
N ALA A 578 18.98 -14.69 6.74
CA ALA A 578 18.34 -13.64 5.93
C ALA A 578 19.33 -12.62 5.32
N GLN A 579 20.60 -12.96 5.20
CA GLN A 579 21.66 -12.03 4.82
C GLN A 579 21.47 -11.44 3.42
N GLY A 580 20.92 -12.19 2.48
CA GLY A 580 20.59 -11.66 1.15
C GLY A 580 19.46 -10.64 1.17
N CYS A 581 18.42 -10.84 1.99
CA CYS A 581 17.36 -9.85 2.18
C CYS A 581 17.90 -8.58 2.82
N LEU A 582 18.72 -8.71 3.85
CA LEU A 582 19.31 -7.56 4.55
C LEU A 582 20.29 -6.80 3.66
N GLU A 583 21.03 -7.46 2.76
CA GLU A 583 21.90 -6.81 1.79
C GLU A 583 21.10 -5.98 0.77
N VAL A 584 19.98 -6.52 0.26
CA VAL A 584 19.09 -5.75 -0.62
C VAL A 584 18.62 -4.47 0.07
N LEU A 585 18.13 -4.57 1.31
CA LEU A 585 17.69 -3.41 2.09
C LEU A 585 18.83 -2.41 2.31
N TYR A 586 20.03 -2.88 2.62
CA TYR A 586 21.22 -2.04 2.82
C TYR A 586 21.61 -1.30 1.54
N GLU A 587 21.72 -2.00 0.42
CA GLU A 587 22.14 -1.37 -0.84
C GLU A 587 21.08 -0.37 -1.34
N VAL A 588 19.79 -0.68 -1.25
CA VAL A 588 18.71 0.27 -1.56
C VAL A 588 18.80 1.50 -0.64
N GLN A 589 19.01 1.29 0.66
CA GLN A 589 19.18 2.36 1.64
C GLN A 589 20.35 3.29 1.24
N GLU A 590 21.51 2.71 0.93
CA GLU A 590 22.73 3.49 0.60
C GLU A 590 22.63 4.20 -0.74
N TRP A 591 22.09 3.55 -1.78
CA TRP A 591 21.94 4.16 -3.08
C TRP A 591 20.98 5.34 -3.06
N LEU A 592 19.84 5.17 -2.40
CA LEU A 592 18.85 6.25 -2.29
C LEU A 592 19.35 7.37 -1.37
N ARG A 593 20.10 7.06 -0.30
CA ARG A 593 20.77 8.06 0.54
C ARG A 593 21.70 8.95 -0.31
N GLN A 594 22.57 8.32 -1.09
CA GLN A 594 23.52 9.03 -1.96
C GLN A 594 22.80 9.85 -3.04
N LEU A 595 21.78 9.26 -3.69
CA LEU A 595 21.00 9.92 -4.75
C LEU A 595 20.29 11.18 -4.26
N MET A 596 19.89 11.21 -2.99
CA MET A 596 19.22 12.36 -2.38
C MET A 596 20.18 13.32 -1.67
N GLY A 597 21.47 12.99 -1.55
CA GLY A 597 22.44 13.81 -0.85
C GLY A 597 22.17 13.98 0.65
N LEU A 598 21.49 13.00 1.28
CA LEU A 598 21.08 13.05 2.68
C LEU A 598 21.86 12.05 3.55
N ALA A 599 21.69 12.13 4.88
CA ALA A 599 22.51 11.40 5.85
C ALA A 599 22.08 9.93 6.04
N ALA A 600 20.76 9.65 6.07
CA ALA A 600 20.26 8.31 6.29
C ALA A 600 18.88 8.11 5.64
N VAL A 601 18.51 6.84 5.42
CA VAL A 601 17.25 6.43 4.78
C VAL A 601 16.57 5.32 5.58
N ALA A 602 15.29 5.51 5.91
CA ALA A 602 14.41 4.44 6.40
C ALA A 602 13.68 3.77 5.23
N THR A 603 13.76 2.45 5.16
CA THR A 603 13.14 1.63 4.09
C THR A 603 11.82 0.98 4.52
N GLN A 604 11.36 1.22 5.73
CA GLN A 604 10.16 0.58 6.29
C GLN A 604 8.84 1.13 5.74
N PRO A 605 8.67 2.44 5.43
CA PRO A 605 7.41 2.94 4.86
C PRO A 605 7.03 2.24 3.57
N VAL A 606 5.72 2.00 3.39
CA VAL A 606 5.16 1.22 2.26
C VAL A 606 4.33 2.05 1.28
N ALA A 607 4.25 3.35 1.50
CA ALA A 607 3.59 4.31 0.60
C ALA A 607 4.13 5.72 0.83
N GLY A 608 4.01 6.60 -0.18
CA GLY A 608 4.37 8.02 -0.03
C GLY A 608 3.69 8.67 1.15
N ALA A 609 2.38 8.55 1.26
CA ALA A 609 1.62 9.12 2.38
C ALA A 609 2.08 8.60 3.75
N GLN A 610 2.48 7.33 3.86
CA GLN A 610 3.02 6.79 5.11
C GLN A 610 4.41 7.36 5.42
N ALA A 611 5.26 7.53 4.40
CA ALA A 611 6.58 8.14 4.56
C ALA A 611 6.47 9.65 4.87
N GLU A 612 5.47 10.36 4.29
CA GLU A 612 5.14 11.74 4.68
C GLU A 612 4.85 11.82 6.18
N LEU A 613 3.91 11.00 6.66
CA LEU A 613 3.55 10.97 8.07
C LEU A 613 4.76 10.63 8.95
N ALA A 614 5.59 9.69 8.53
CA ALA A 614 6.80 9.31 9.26
C ALA A 614 7.78 10.49 9.38
N GLY A 615 8.06 11.20 8.29
CA GLY A 615 8.96 12.34 8.29
C GLY A 615 8.46 13.51 9.15
N LEU A 616 7.16 13.79 9.09
CA LEU A 616 6.55 14.85 9.93
C LEU A 616 6.52 14.45 11.41
N LYS A 617 6.34 13.17 11.74
CA LYS A 617 6.51 12.68 13.13
C LYS A 617 7.98 12.73 13.60
N VAL A 618 8.93 12.52 12.69
CA VAL A 618 10.36 12.73 12.98
C VAL A 618 10.61 14.21 13.34
N PHE A 619 10.05 15.18 12.60
CA PHE A 619 10.13 16.60 12.93
C PHE A 619 9.57 16.89 14.33
N GLN A 620 8.37 16.40 14.61
CA GLN A 620 7.73 16.57 15.92
C GLN A 620 8.57 15.96 17.06
N ALA A 621 9.16 14.79 16.85
CA ALA A 621 10.02 14.15 17.83
C ALA A 621 11.31 14.95 18.06
N ALA A 622 11.92 15.46 17.00
CA ALA A 622 13.12 16.29 17.09
C ALA A 622 12.84 17.63 17.80
N HIS A 623 11.73 18.30 17.49
CA HIS A 623 11.29 19.51 18.21
C HIS A 623 11.07 19.23 19.70
N ARG A 624 10.32 18.19 20.05
CA ARG A 624 10.11 17.81 21.47
C ARG A 624 11.42 17.49 22.18
N ALA A 625 12.36 16.85 21.49
CA ALA A 625 13.67 16.52 22.06
C ALA A 625 14.54 17.74 22.34
N ARG A 626 14.28 18.88 21.68
CA ARG A 626 14.90 20.20 21.95
C ARG A 626 14.10 21.04 22.97
N GLY A 627 12.97 20.53 23.48
CA GLY A 627 12.07 21.29 24.35
C GLY A 627 11.17 22.28 23.63
N GLU A 628 11.01 22.15 22.31
CA GLU A 628 10.31 23.06 21.41
C GLU A 628 8.94 22.51 20.97
N ALA A 629 8.19 21.90 21.88
CA ALA A 629 6.86 21.34 21.58
C ALA A 629 5.83 22.38 21.11
N HIS A 630 6.12 23.68 21.28
CA HIS A 630 5.31 24.79 20.80
C HIS A 630 5.37 25.00 19.28
N ARG A 631 6.27 24.31 18.57
CA ARG A 631 6.37 24.37 17.10
C ARG A 631 5.29 23.54 16.44
N ASP A 632 4.10 24.09 16.39
CA ASP A 632 2.86 23.42 15.99
C ASP A 632 2.29 23.90 14.64
N VAL A 633 3.05 24.76 13.93
CA VAL A 633 2.65 25.33 12.63
C VAL A 633 3.40 24.64 11.48
N MET A 634 2.67 24.15 10.46
CA MET A 634 3.21 23.64 9.21
C MET A 634 2.77 24.52 8.03
N LEU A 635 3.73 24.98 7.23
CA LEU A 635 3.47 25.77 6.03
C LEU A 635 3.37 24.82 4.82
N ILE A 636 2.32 24.93 4.02
CA ILE A 636 2.09 24.03 2.85
C ILE A 636 1.56 24.86 1.67
N PRO A 637 2.17 24.78 0.46
CA PRO A 637 1.61 25.43 -0.73
C PRO A 637 0.21 24.92 -1.09
N LYS A 638 -0.66 25.78 -1.57
CA LYS A 638 -2.03 25.42 -1.99
C LYS A 638 -2.08 24.35 -3.08
N SER A 639 -1.07 24.31 -3.93
CA SER A 639 -0.92 23.33 -5.02
C SER A 639 -0.40 21.97 -4.57
N ALA A 640 -0.03 21.81 -3.28
CA ALA A 640 0.48 20.54 -2.76
C ALA A 640 -0.57 19.42 -2.82
N HIS A 641 -0.10 18.18 -2.88
CA HIS A 641 -0.97 17.01 -2.86
C HIS A 641 -1.82 16.97 -1.57
N GLY A 642 -3.04 16.47 -1.67
CA GLY A 642 -3.98 16.42 -0.53
C GLY A 642 -3.46 15.62 0.68
N THR A 643 -2.58 14.61 0.45
CA THR A 643 -1.97 13.82 1.51
C THR A 643 -1.06 14.66 2.41
N ASN A 644 -0.43 15.72 1.89
CA ASN A 644 0.46 16.59 2.67
C ASN A 644 -0.29 17.25 3.84
N PHE A 645 -1.50 17.74 3.57
CA PHE A 645 -2.37 18.35 4.59
C PHE A 645 -2.84 17.31 5.61
N ALA A 646 -3.29 16.15 5.14
CA ALA A 646 -3.75 15.08 6.02
C ALA A 646 -2.61 14.53 6.90
N SER A 647 -1.41 14.32 6.33
CA SER A 647 -0.23 13.84 7.04
C SER A 647 0.23 14.85 8.10
N ALA A 648 0.20 16.15 7.81
CA ALA A 648 0.55 17.20 8.76
C ALA A 648 -0.42 17.22 9.96
N ALA A 649 -1.74 17.13 9.70
CA ALA A 649 -2.74 17.05 10.76
C ALA A 649 -2.56 15.78 11.63
N MET A 650 -2.37 14.61 10.98
CA MET A 650 -2.15 13.33 11.69
C MET A 650 -0.82 13.29 12.46
N ALA A 651 0.20 14.05 12.05
CA ALA A 651 1.46 14.17 12.76
C ALA A 651 1.36 15.03 14.01
N GLY A 652 0.24 15.77 14.18
CA GLY A 652 0.00 16.61 15.36
C GLY A 652 0.36 18.09 15.18
N PHE A 653 0.50 18.59 13.94
CA PHE A 653 0.60 20.03 13.68
C PHE A 653 -0.80 20.65 13.84
N ALA A 654 -0.95 21.51 14.84
CA ALA A 654 -2.25 22.11 15.20
C ALA A 654 -2.72 23.17 14.18
N THR A 655 -1.77 23.79 13.48
CA THR A 655 -2.04 24.85 12.52
C THR A 655 -1.38 24.53 11.17
N ILE A 656 -2.19 24.45 10.12
CA ILE A 656 -1.72 24.30 8.75
C ILE A 656 -1.95 25.59 8.00
N VAL A 657 -0.88 26.24 7.55
CA VAL A 657 -0.91 27.52 6.85
C VAL A 657 -0.71 27.29 5.37
N LEU A 658 -1.69 27.71 4.57
CA LEU A 658 -1.63 27.64 3.12
C LEU A 658 -0.77 28.78 2.57
N LEU A 659 0.21 28.42 1.74
CA LEU A 659 1.05 29.39 1.03
C LEU A 659 0.47 29.67 -0.36
N GLU A 660 0.47 30.95 -0.76
CA GLU A 660 0.07 31.39 -2.09
C GLU A 660 1.20 31.20 -3.09
N ALA A 661 0.82 31.04 -4.37
CA ALA A 661 1.75 31.06 -5.47
C ALA A 661 1.76 32.45 -6.14
N ASN A 662 2.90 32.83 -6.69
CA ASN A 662 3.01 33.98 -7.56
C ASN A 662 2.40 33.69 -8.96
N ALA A 663 2.39 34.66 -9.85
CA ALA A 663 1.81 34.52 -11.19
C ALA A 663 2.47 33.42 -12.05
N GLU A 664 3.73 33.11 -11.76
CA GLU A 664 4.53 32.07 -12.46
C GLU A 664 4.34 30.66 -11.86
N GLY A 665 3.61 30.53 -10.74
CA GLY A 665 3.30 29.26 -10.08
C GLY A 665 4.35 28.79 -9.09
N SER A 666 5.36 29.61 -8.76
CA SER A 666 6.28 29.41 -7.63
C SER A 666 5.72 29.98 -6.34
N ILE A 667 6.33 29.66 -5.20
CA ILE A 667 5.90 30.22 -3.90
C ILE A 667 6.06 31.75 -3.93
N ASP A 668 5.01 32.47 -3.49
CA ASP A 668 5.09 33.92 -3.29
C ASP A 668 5.93 34.22 -2.06
N LEU A 669 7.18 34.71 -2.28
CA LEU A 669 8.13 34.97 -1.21
C LEU A 669 7.65 36.11 -0.28
N THR A 670 6.95 37.11 -0.81
CA THR A 670 6.40 38.21 0.00
C THR A 670 5.33 37.67 0.95
N TYR A 671 4.46 36.82 0.44
CA TYR A 671 3.45 36.16 1.25
C TYR A 671 4.08 35.19 2.29
N LEU A 672 5.11 34.46 1.90
CA LEU A 672 5.87 33.60 2.81
C LEU A 672 6.47 34.44 3.95
N ASP A 673 7.19 35.54 3.66
CA ASP A 673 7.82 36.40 4.67
C ASP A 673 6.79 36.92 5.68
N ALA A 674 5.62 37.38 5.19
CA ALA A 674 4.53 37.81 6.08
C ALA A 674 4.01 36.67 6.97
N LYS A 675 4.04 35.39 6.54
CA LYS A 675 3.68 34.25 7.37
C LYS A 675 4.78 33.86 8.35
N LEU A 676 6.04 33.97 7.94
CA LEU A 676 7.19 33.79 8.85
C LEU A 676 7.15 34.80 10.01
N ASP A 677 6.88 36.07 9.72
CA ASP A 677 6.71 37.10 10.75
C ASP A 677 5.50 36.85 11.64
N GLN A 678 4.39 36.38 11.07
CA GLN A 678 3.15 36.12 11.81
C GLN A 678 3.27 34.99 12.83
N TYR A 679 3.95 33.90 12.48
CA TYR A 679 3.97 32.67 13.28
C TYR A 679 5.31 32.47 14.02
N GLY A 680 6.41 33.07 13.54
CA GLY A 680 7.71 33.07 14.21
C GLY A 680 8.16 31.72 14.75
N GLU A 681 8.48 31.66 16.03
CA GLU A 681 8.97 30.45 16.71
C GLU A 681 7.99 29.28 16.74
N ARG A 682 6.71 29.51 16.44
CA ARG A 682 5.72 28.41 16.33
C ARG A 682 5.91 27.59 15.05
N ILE A 683 6.65 28.08 14.05
CA ILE A 683 6.87 27.34 12.82
C ILE A 683 7.69 26.09 13.09
N GLY A 684 7.08 24.93 12.93
CA GLY A 684 7.74 23.62 13.00
C GLY A 684 8.38 23.21 11.67
N GLY A 685 7.84 23.72 10.56
CA GLY A 685 8.46 23.48 9.26
C GLY A 685 7.63 23.94 8.09
N ILE A 686 8.17 23.64 6.90
CA ILE A 686 7.52 23.82 5.61
C ILE A 686 7.53 22.51 4.83
N MET A 687 6.48 22.24 4.07
CA MET A 687 6.40 21.06 3.20
C MET A 687 6.18 21.52 1.75
N ILE A 688 7.12 21.20 0.86
CA ILE A 688 7.15 21.67 -0.53
C ILE A 688 7.28 20.48 -1.48
N THR A 689 6.44 20.42 -2.50
CA THR A 689 6.64 19.50 -3.64
C THR A 689 7.57 20.16 -4.67
N ASN A 690 8.70 19.53 -5.03
CA ASN A 690 9.63 20.08 -6.02
C ASN A 690 10.19 18.99 -6.96
N PRO A 691 10.00 19.10 -8.30
CA PRO A 691 9.18 20.10 -9.01
C PRO A 691 7.73 20.09 -8.56
N ASN A 692 7.06 21.24 -8.64
CA ASN A 692 5.66 21.33 -8.22
C ASN A 692 4.69 20.65 -9.22
N THR A 693 3.43 20.56 -8.85
CA THR A 693 2.37 19.93 -9.66
C THR A 693 2.04 20.60 -10.99
N SER A 694 2.66 21.75 -11.29
CA SER A 694 2.62 22.36 -12.62
C SER A 694 3.87 22.06 -13.45
N GLY A 695 4.74 21.17 -12.97
CA GLY A 695 6.02 20.83 -13.60
C GLY A 695 7.10 21.90 -13.48
N ILE A 696 6.95 22.85 -12.57
CA ILE A 696 7.87 23.99 -12.39
C ILE A 696 8.84 23.67 -11.24
N PHE A 697 10.14 23.88 -11.46
CA PHE A 697 11.14 23.77 -10.41
C PHE A 697 11.14 25.05 -9.57
N GLU A 698 11.05 24.90 -8.25
CA GLU A 698 11.14 26.02 -7.30
C GLU A 698 12.61 26.45 -7.16
N VAL A 699 13.01 27.43 -7.94
CA VAL A 699 14.39 27.92 -7.97
C VAL A 699 14.80 28.62 -6.67
N ALA A 700 13.83 29.16 -5.92
CA ALA A 700 14.06 29.80 -4.63
C ALA A 700 14.11 28.82 -3.46
N PHE A 701 14.03 27.51 -3.71
CA PHE A 701 13.93 26.49 -2.65
C PHE A 701 15.01 26.65 -1.57
N LYS A 702 16.28 26.82 -1.96
CA LYS A 702 17.39 26.98 -1.03
C LYS A 702 17.22 28.23 -0.13
N ALA A 703 16.84 29.35 -0.73
CA ALA A 703 16.59 30.59 0.03
C ALA A 703 15.37 30.46 0.96
N ILE A 704 14.35 29.69 0.57
CA ILE A 704 13.23 29.35 1.44
C ILE A 704 13.71 28.48 2.60
N ALA A 705 14.51 27.45 2.32
CA ALA A 705 15.07 26.56 3.35
C ALA A 705 15.89 27.34 4.38
N GLU A 706 16.77 28.24 3.92
CA GLU A 706 17.57 29.08 4.81
C GLU A 706 16.70 29.94 5.75
N ARG A 707 15.59 30.53 5.26
CA ARG A 707 14.65 31.29 6.09
C ARG A 707 13.95 30.43 7.15
N ILE A 708 13.56 29.21 6.79
CA ILE A 708 12.91 28.28 7.74
C ILE A 708 13.91 27.81 8.80
N HIS A 709 15.14 27.47 8.39
CA HIS A 709 16.22 27.08 9.32
C HIS A 709 16.59 28.20 10.28
N ALA A 710 16.61 29.45 9.82
CA ALA A 710 16.89 30.61 10.67
C ALA A 710 15.87 30.76 11.82
N LEU A 711 14.64 30.28 11.63
CA LEU A 711 13.61 30.23 12.67
C LEU A 711 13.66 28.94 13.50
N GLY A 712 14.54 27.97 13.18
CA GLY A 712 14.64 26.67 13.84
C GLY A 712 13.64 25.62 13.36
N GLY A 713 12.88 25.89 12.29
CA GLY A 713 11.99 24.94 11.61
C GLY A 713 12.74 23.97 10.73
N TYR A 714 12.05 22.95 10.22
CA TYR A 714 12.57 21.95 9.30
C TYR A 714 11.93 22.06 7.89
N VAL A 715 12.65 21.60 6.88
CA VAL A 715 12.21 21.61 5.47
C VAL A 715 11.94 20.20 5.01
N TYR A 716 10.64 19.92 4.74
CA TYR A 716 10.21 18.66 4.15
C TYR A 716 9.99 18.83 2.65
N MET A 717 10.60 17.97 1.85
CA MET A 717 10.31 17.90 0.42
C MET A 717 9.40 16.71 0.12
N ASP A 718 8.27 16.97 -0.53
CA ASP A 718 7.51 15.92 -1.18
C ASP A 718 8.23 15.47 -2.44
N GLY A 719 8.82 14.29 -2.42
CA GLY A 719 9.61 13.69 -3.48
C GLY A 719 8.79 12.84 -4.47
N ALA A 720 7.48 13.04 -4.53
CA ALA A 720 6.62 12.33 -5.48
C ALA A 720 7.05 12.53 -6.94
N ASN A 721 7.63 13.68 -7.27
CA ASN A 721 8.05 14.10 -8.60
C ASN A 721 9.54 13.88 -8.88
N MET A 722 10.21 13.00 -8.11
CA MET A 722 11.64 12.69 -8.28
C MET A 722 12.01 12.17 -9.67
N ASN A 723 11.08 11.61 -10.43
CA ASN A 723 11.35 11.14 -11.79
C ASN A 723 11.91 12.26 -12.70
N ALA A 724 11.58 13.49 -12.42
CA ALA A 724 12.07 14.66 -13.13
C ALA A 724 13.54 15.02 -12.85
N ILE A 725 14.04 14.72 -11.65
CA ILE A 725 15.30 15.28 -11.13
C ILE A 725 16.27 14.23 -10.58
N ALA A 726 15.91 12.95 -10.59
CA ALA A 726 16.75 11.88 -10.07
C ALA A 726 18.12 11.84 -10.80
N GLY A 727 19.20 11.84 -10.03
CA GLY A 727 20.58 11.88 -10.53
C GLY A 727 21.05 13.26 -11.02
N TRP A 728 20.19 14.29 -11.01
CA TRP A 728 20.52 15.66 -11.42
C TRP A 728 20.59 16.64 -10.25
N VAL A 729 19.77 16.49 -9.23
CA VAL A 729 19.64 17.47 -8.14
C VAL A 729 20.04 16.87 -6.81
N ASP A 730 20.91 17.57 -6.07
CA ASP A 730 21.33 17.28 -4.70
C ASP A 730 20.37 17.96 -3.73
N LEU A 731 19.51 17.17 -3.09
CA LEU A 731 18.51 17.68 -2.16
C LEU A 731 19.15 18.18 -0.85
N GLY A 732 20.25 17.55 -0.43
CA GLY A 732 21.03 18.03 0.72
C GLY A 732 21.57 19.42 0.49
N ALA A 733 22.14 19.69 -0.71
CA ALA A 733 22.63 21.03 -1.10
C ALA A 733 21.49 22.07 -1.21
N MET A 734 20.25 21.64 -1.44
CA MET A 734 19.06 22.48 -1.41
C MET A 734 18.58 22.85 0.01
N GLY A 735 19.10 22.21 1.05
CA GLY A 735 18.65 22.41 2.42
C GLY A 735 17.44 21.58 2.84
N VAL A 736 17.21 20.43 2.21
CA VAL A 736 16.14 19.50 2.58
C VAL A 736 16.51 18.75 3.87
N ASP A 737 15.62 18.75 4.85
CA ASP A 737 15.81 17.99 6.10
C ASP A 737 15.17 16.60 6.03
N ALA A 738 14.04 16.47 5.36
CA ALA A 738 13.43 15.18 5.11
C ALA A 738 12.75 15.14 3.74
N VAL A 739 12.81 14.00 3.09
CA VAL A 739 12.13 13.75 1.81
C VAL A 739 11.61 12.32 1.78
N HIS A 740 10.39 12.15 1.33
CA HIS A 740 9.95 10.82 0.92
C HIS A 740 10.15 10.63 -0.59
N HIS A 741 10.39 9.40 -0.98
CA HIS A 741 10.53 9.02 -2.37
C HIS A 741 9.62 7.83 -2.69
N ASN A 742 8.70 8.03 -3.63
CA ASN A 742 7.74 7.00 -4.03
C ASN A 742 8.41 6.01 -4.99
N LEU A 743 8.64 4.78 -4.54
CA LEU A 743 9.30 3.78 -5.36
C LEU A 743 8.41 3.31 -6.53
N HIS A 744 7.09 3.34 -6.35
CA HIS A 744 6.11 3.00 -7.38
C HIS A 744 5.91 4.08 -8.47
N LYS A 745 6.66 5.18 -8.41
CA LYS A 745 6.75 6.21 -9.45
C LYS A 745 8.09 6.12 -10.16
N THR A 746 9.13 6.68 -9.60
CA THR A 746 10.46 6.77 -10.20
C THR A 746 11.12 5.42 -10.45
N TRP A 747 10.96 4.44 -9.55
CA TRP A 747 11.68 3.16 -9.60
C TRP A 747 10.88 2.02 -10.20
N SER A 748 9.84 2.35 -10.95
CA SER A 748 9.12 1.40 -11.82
C SER A 748 8.59 0.17 -11.09
N ILE A 749 8.04 0.37 -9.91
CA ILE A 749 7.29 -0.65 -9.19
C ILE A 749 5.84 -0.62 -9.68
N PRO A 750 5.18 -1.77 -9.87
CA PRO A 750 3.80 -1.83 -10.34
C PRO A 750 2.83 -1.02 -9.49
N HIS A 751 1.85 -0.36 -10.13
CA HIS A 751 0.85 0.45 -9.43
C HIS A 751 -0.32 -0.38 -8.89
N GLY A 752 -0.66 -1.49 -9.53
CA GLY A 752 -1.56 -2.53 -9.05
C GLY A 752 -3.02 -2.12 -8.81
N GLY A 753 -3.54 -1.18 -9.56
CA GLY A 753 -4.92 -0.72 -9.39
C GLY A 753 -5.18 0.06 -8.09
N GLY A 754 -4.14 0.58 -7.46
CA GLY A 754 -4.20 1.34 -6.21
C GLY A 754 -3.18 0.91 -5.16
N GLY A 755 -2.28 0.01 -5.49
CA GLY A 755 -1.21 -0.56 -4.68
C GLY A 755 -1.07 -2.07 -4.91
N PRO A 756 0.01 -2.71 -4.36
CA PRO A 756 0.92 -2.13 -3.38
C PRO A 756 1.81 -1.04 -3.98
N GLY A 757 1.87 0.09 -3.29
CA GLY A 757 2.91 1.08 -3.49
C GLY A 757 4.14 0.76 -2.65
N ASP A 758 5.14 1.66 -2.67
CA ASP A 758 6.27 1.60 -1.76
C ASP A 758 6.94 2.97 -1.66
N ALA A 759 7.67 3.19 -0.57
CA ALA A 759 8.40 4.43 -0.37
C ALA A 759 9.63 4.24 0.53
N VAL A 760 10.47 5.27 0.55
CA VAL A 760 11.52 5.44 1.56
C VAL A 760 11.42 6.85 2.13
N LEU A 761 11.96 7.04 3.33
CA LEU A 761 12.13 8.33 3.97
C LEU A 761 13.62 8.59 4.17
N ALA A 762 14.14 9.66 3.56
CA ALA A 762 15.50 10.13 3.79
C ALA A 762 15.52 11.37 4.67
N VAL A 763 16.56 11.52 5.49
CA VAL A 763 16.69 12.64 6.43
C VAL A 763 18.11 13.19 6.50
N SER A 764 18.22 14.48 6.87
CA SER A 764 19.48 15.16 7.21
C SER A 764 20.07 14.67 8.54
N GLU A 765 21.36 14.93 8.80
CA GLU A 765 22.10 14.42 9.95
C GLU A 765 21.41 14.67 11.31
N PRO A 766 20.83 15.86 11.61
CA PRO A 766 20.17 16.10 12.89
C PRO A 766 18.98 15.17 13.20
N LEU A 767 18.40 14.54 12.16
CA LEU A 767 17.19 13.74 12.25
C LEU A 767 17.44 12.22 12.24
N VAL A 768 18.69 11.79 12.02
CA VAL A 768 19.06 10.37 11.87
C VAL A 768 18.66 9.54 13.09
N ASP A 769 18.86 10.05 14.29
CA ASP A 769 18.54 9.34 15.54
C ASP A 769 17.03 9.09 15.72
N PHE A 770 16.17 9.80 14.99
CA PHE A 770 14.71 9.71 15.13
C PHE A 770 14.05 8.82 14.05
N LEU A 771 14.82 8.33 13.08
CA LEU A 771 14.26 7.51 11.99
C LEU A 771 13.45 6.31 12.52
N PRO A 772 12.33 5.98 11.85
CA PRO A 772 11.52 4.81 12.19
C PRO A 772 12.19 3.50 11.79
N GLY A 773 11.76 2.41 12.44
CA GLY A 773 12.14 1.05 12.12
C GLY A 773 13.61 0.73 12.35
N TRP A 774 14.14 -0.14 11.52
CA TRP A 774 15.49 -0.64 11.61
C TRP A 774 16.33 -0.10 10.46
N GLN A 775 17.54 0.39 10.77
CA GLN A 775 18.58 0.70 9.80
C GLN A 775 19.47 -0.52 9.61
N ILE A 776 19.84 -0.83 8.36
CA ILE A 776 20.76 -1.94 8.13
C ILE A 776 22.18 -1.38 8.09
N ARG A 777 23.08 -1.99 8.87
CA ARG A 777 24.51 -1.69 8.88
C ARG A 777 25.31 -2.88 8.36
N LYS A 778 26.38 -2.57 7.64
CA LYS A 778 27.34 -3.56 7.15
C LYS A 778 28.58 -3.56 8.06
N GLU A 779 28.86 -4.69 8.70
CA GLU A 779 30.01 -4.88 9.58
C GLU A 779 30.78 -6.13 9.14
N ASN A 780 31.99 -6.00 8.66
CA ASN A 780 32.82 -7.13 8.20
C ASN A 780 32.15 -8.03 7.16
N GLY A 781 31.34 -7.43 6.23
CA GLY A 781 30.60 -8.18 5.22
C GLY A 781 29.29 -8.82 5.71
N TYR A 782 28.94 -8.61 6.96
CA TYR A 782 27.71 -9.09 7.59
C TYR A 782 26.71 -7.93 7.76
N PHE A 783 25.43 -8.16 7.50
CA PHE A 783 24.38 -7.16 7.58
C PHE A 783 23.57 -7.33 8.86
N ARG A 784 23.46 -6.26 9.64
CA ARG A 784 22.74 -6.25 10.92
C ARG A 784 21.72 -5.12 10.96
N PRO A 785 20.50 -5.41 11.46
CA PRO A 785 19.55 -4.37 11.78
C PRO A 785 19.97 -3.66 13.08
N VAL A 786 19.95 -2.34 13.04
CA VAL A 786 20.25 -1.48 14.20
C VAL A 786 19.13 -0.46 14.33
N ARG A 787 18.58 -0.32 15.51
CA ARG A 787 17.56 0.70 15.76
C ARG A 787 18.22 2.03 16.11
N PRO A 788 17.77 3.16 15.53
CA PRO A 788 18.24 4.48 15.93
C PRO A 788 17.93 4.77 17.41
N ARG A 789 18.81 5.51 18.10
CA ARG A 789 18.76 5.66 19.56
C ARG A 789 17.49 6.32 20.08
N ARG A 790 16.91 7.23 19.30
CA ARG A 790 15.71 8.02 19.61
C ARG A 790 14.59 7.74 18.61
N SER A 791 14.63 6.54 17.98
CA SER A 791 13.66 6.15 16.96
C SER A 791 12.23 6.44 17.41
N ILE A 792 11.44 7.02 16.52
CA ILE A 792 10.00 7.25 16.77
C ILE A 792 9.15 5.99 16.81
N GLY A 793 9.72 4.81 16.61
CA GLY A 793 9.02 3.53 16.57
C GLY A 793 8.99 2.90 15.19
N SER A 794 7.92 2.19 14.86
CA SER A 794 7.76 1.47 13.61
C SER A 794 6.50 1.91 12.86
N PHE A 795 6.56 1.93 11.51
CA PHE A 795 5.45 2.24 10.61
C PHE A 795 4.88 1.00 9.90
N HIS A 796 5.54 -0.11 10.05
CA HIS A 796 5.12 -1.42 9.55
C HIS A 796 5.53 -2.49 10.55
N ARG A 797 4.74 -3.55 10.68
CA ARG A 797 5.00 -4.64 11.65
C ARG A 797 6.27 -5.45 11.35
N HIS A 798 6.81 -5.35 10.12
CA HIS A 798 8.02 -6.03 9.64
C HIS A 798 8.94 -5.06 8.87
N TRP A 799 9.53 -5.54 7.76
CA TRP A 799 10.51 -4.81 6.95
C TRP A 799 9.90 -3.91 5.86
N GLY A 800 8.59 -3.73 5.84
CA GLY A 800 7.88 -3.04 4.77
C GLY A 800 7.59 -3.94 3.57
N ASN A 801 7.31 -3.36 2.41
CA ASN A 801 7.02 -4.09 1.17
C ASN A 801 8.33 -4.63 0.55
N PHE A 802 8.95 -5.64 1.17
CA PHE A 802 10.27 -6.14 0.80
C PHE A 802 10.36 -6.54 -0.69
N ALA A 803 9.35 -7.21 -1.24
CA ALA A 803 9.34 -7.58 -2.65
C ALA A 803 9.45 -6.37 -3.60
N HIS A 804 9.00 -5.20 -3.17
CA HIS A 804 9.16 -3.94 -3.93
C HIS A 804 10.56 -3.34 -3.77
N LYS A 805 11.21 -3.53 -2.64
CA LYS A 805 12.63 -3.17 -2.48
C LYS A 805 13.51 -4.00 -3.42
N VAL A 806 13.18 -5.30 -3.63
CA VAL A 806 13.87 -6.16 -4.61
C VAL A 806 13.64 -5.63 -6.05
N ARG A 807 12.42 -5.22 -6.39
CA ARG A 807 12.13 -4.61 -7.69
C ARG A 807 12.92 -3.32 -7.92
N CYS A 808 12.91 -2.43 -6.94
CA CYS A 808 13.71 -1.20 -6.97
C CYS A 808 15.20 -1.52 -7.13
N TYR A 809 15.70 -2.50 -6.41
CA TYR A 809 17.08 -2.96 -6.46
C TYR A 809 17.48 -3.39 -7.88
N ALA A 810 16.70 -4.28 -8.49
CA ALA A 810 16.97 -4.76 -9.85
C ALA A 810 16.93 -3.62 -10.89
N TYR A 811 15.98 -2.69 -10.74
CA TYR A 811 15.84 -1.53 -11.61
C TYR A 811 17.05 -0.59 -11.54
N VAL A 812 17.49 -0.26 -10.31
CA VAL A 812 18.68 0.61 -10.11
C VAL A 812 19.94 -0.03 -10.67
N LEU A 813 20.13 -1.34 -10.45
CA LEU A 813 21.27 -2.07 -11.03
C LEU A 813 21.30 -1.99 -12.58
N ARG A 814 20.11 -2.09 -13.19
CA ARG A 814 19.99 -2.06 -14.66
C ARG A 814 20.21 -0.67 -15.25
N LEU A 815 19.79 0.37 -14.53
CA LEU A 815 19.97 1.75 -14.98
C LEU A 815 21.38 2.30 -14.69
N GLY A 816 21.89 2.03 -13.50
CA GLY A 816 23.14 2.62 -13.04
C GLY A 816 23.12 4.15 -13.05
N ARG A 817 24.30 4.77 -12.89
CA ARG A 817 24.44 6.23 -12.81
C ARG A 817 23.97 6.96 -14.06
N GLU A 818 24.32 6.45 -15.23
CA GLU A 818 23.99 7.09 -16.52
C GLU A 818 22.53 6.88 -16.87
N GLY A 819 22.00 5.66 -16.66
CA GLY A 819 20.60 5.36 -16.96
C GLY A 819 19.62 6.16 -16.13
N VAL A 820 19.91 6.40 -14.85
CA VAL A 820 19.03 7.22 -13.99
C VAL A 820 18.99 8.68 -14.47
N ARG A 821 20.13 9.28 -14.81
CA ARG A 821 20.16 10.64 -15.38
C ARG A 821 19.41 10.70 -16.72
N ARG A 822 19.65 9.71 -17.56
CA ARG A 822 19.00 9.64 -18.88
C ARG A 822 17.50 9.44 -18.76
N MET A 823 17.04 8.56 -17.87
CA MET A 823 15.63 8.36 -17.54
C MET A 823 14.95 9.69 -17.22
N SER A 824 15.48 10.43 -16.25
CA SER A 824 14.92 11.73 -15.85
C SER A 824 14.94 12.74 -17.00
N ALA A 825 16.04 12.81 -17.75
CA ALA A 825 16.17 13.76 -18.85
C ALA A 825 15.21 13.48 -20.00
N VAL A 826 15.01 12.20 -20.35
CA VAL A 826 14.06 11.82 -21.41
C VAL A 826 12.61 12.01 -20.96
N ALA A 827 12.29 11.78 -19.69
CA ALA A 827 10.96 12.09 -19.14
C ALA A 827 10.66 13.59 -19.24
N VAL A 828 11.62 14.44 -18.87
CA VAL A 828 11.51 15.90 -19.02
C VAL A 828 11.41 16.31 -20.50
N LEU A 829 12.19 15.70 -21.38
CA LEU A 829 12.14 15.96 -22.82
C LEU A 829 10.78 15.59 -23.40
N ALA A 830 10.24 14.42 -23.06
CA ALA A 830 8.92 13.95 -23.51
C ALA A 830 7.81 14.93 -23.11
N ALA A 831 7.85 15.42 -21.86
CA ALA A 831 6.88 16.41 -21.39
C ALA A 831 7.02 17.75 -22.13
N ARG A 832 8.23 18.28 -22.29
CA ARG A 832 8.47 19.53 -23.04
C ARG A 832 8.08 19.40 -24.51
N TYR A 833 8.40 18.27 -25.12
CA TYR A 833 8.03 17.97 -26.51
C TYR A 833 6.51 17.98 -26.67
N LEU A 834 5.80 17.21 -25.85
CA LEU A 834 4.36 17.13 -25.89
C LEU A 834 3.69 18.50 -25.60
N HIS A 835 4.20 19.23 -24.60
CA HIS A 835 3.77 20.60 -24.33
C HIS A 835 3.96 21.53 -25.54
N ALA A 836 5.11 21.46 -26.20
CA ALA A 836 5.39 22.26 -27.41
C ALA A 836 4.42 21.95 -28.56
N ARG A 837 3.99 20.68 -28.71
CA ARG A 837 3.00 20.24 -29.70
C ARG A 837 1.58 20.73 -29.37
N LEU A 838 1.23 20.88 -28.08
CA LEU A 838 -0.11 21.18 -27.62
C LEU A 838 -0.37 22.65 -27.29
N ARG A 839 0.66 23.45 -26.90
CA ARG A 839 0.53 24.84 -26.46
C ARG A 839 -0.04 25.82 -27.49
N GLY A 840 -0.03 25.46 -28.77
CA GLY A 840 -0.67 26.22 -29.86
C GLY A 840 -2.16 25.95 -29.97
N HIS A 841 -2.63 24.89 -29.35
CA HIS A 841 -4.02 24.43 -29.42
C HIS A 841 -4.76 24.61 -28.09
N PHE A 842 -4.04 24.53 -26.97
CA PHE A 842 -4.56 24.72 -25.61
C PHE A 842 -3.87 25.89 -24.91
N ALA A 843 -4.59 26.54 -24.01
CA ALA A 843 -3.96 27.36 -22.99
C ALA A 843 -3.25 26.49 -21.95
N THR A 844 -2.27 27.05 -21.25
CA THR A 844 -1.52 26.34 -20.20
C THR A 844 -1.62 27.08 -18.87
N LEU A 845 -1.58 26.33 -17.77
CA LEU A 845 -1.59 26.87 -16.42
C LEU A 845 -0.25 26.64 -15.72
N PRO A 846 0.19 27.53 -14.82
CA PRO A 846 -0.33 28.89 -14.57
C PRO A 846 -0.17 29.81 -15.78
N LYS A 847 -1.10 30.74 -15.99
CA LYS A 847 -1.08 31.61 -17.17
C LYS A 847 0.16 32.51 -17.25
N GLY A 848 0.69 32.96 -16.09
CA GLY A 848 1.89 33.80 -16.02
C GLY A 848 3.19 33.02 -16.32
N ALA A 849 3.16 31.72 -16.31
CA ALA A 849 4.34 30.87 -16.49
C ALA A 849 4.59 30.47 -17.96
N ARG A 850 4.15 31.24 -18.96
CA ARG A 850 4.33 30.92 -20.38
C ARG A 850 5.80 30.76 -20.79
N GLY A 851 6.71 31.52 -20.19
CA GLY A 851 8.16 31.45 -20.43
C GLY A 851 8.94 30.53 -19.49
N VAL A 852 8.30 29.99 -18.47
CA VAL A 852 8.94 29.13 -17.48
C VAL A 852 9.07 27.71 -18.03
N PRO A 853 10.26 27.10 -18.06
CA PRO A 853 10.42 25.73 -18.52
C PRO A 853 9.66 24.75 -17.64
N ARG A 854 8.89 23.85 -18.25
CA ARG A 854 8.31 22.70 -17.55
C ARG A 854 9.33 21.58 -17.42
N LEU A 855 9.27 20.79 -16.35
CA LEU A 855 10.03 19.56 -16.26
C LEU A 855 9.18 18.39 -16.78
N HIS A 856 8.81 17.44 -15.94
CA HIS A 856 8.20 16.16 -16.33
C HIS A 856 6.70 16.21 -16.62
N GLU A 857 6.00 17.28 -16.22
CA GLU A 857 4.55 17.43 -16.38
C GLU A 857 4.15 18.88 -16.68
N PHE A 858 2.92 19.06 -17.13
CA PHE A 858 2.35 20.38 -17.42
C PHE A 858 0.81 20.32 -17.34
N ILE A 859 0.18 21.50 -17.21
CA ILE A 859 -1.28 21.59 -17.09
C ILE A 859 -1.84 22.32 -18.31
N LEU A 860 -2.77 21.68 -19.03
CA LEU A 860 -3.55 22.25 -20.12
C LEU A 860 -4.92 22.74 -19.62
N THR A 861 -5.44 23.78 -20.27
CA THR A 861 -6.82 24.28 -20.08
C THR A 861 -7.37 24.80 -21.40
N LEU A 862 -8.66 25.10 -21.42
CA LEU A 862 -9.29 25.75 -22.54
C LEU A 862 -9.18 27.28 -22.42
N GLU A 863 -9.33 27.97 -23.54
CA GLU A 863 -9.49 29.43 -23.55
C GLU A 863 -10.87 29.85 -23.00
N GLU A 864 -10.99 31.05 -22.46
CA GLU A 864 -12.24 31.54 -21.88
C GLU A 864 -13.39 31.54 -22.89
N ALA A 865 -13.10 31.88 -24.16
CA ALA A 865 -14.10 31.86 -25.24
C ALA A 865 -14.60 30.42 -25.51
N GLU A 866 -13.74 29.39 -25.38
CA GLU A 866 -14.10 28.00 -25.57
C GLU A 866 -14.99 27.49 -24.42
N PHE A 867 -14.69 27.88 -23.18
CA PHE A 867 -15.58 27.60 -22.04
C PHE A 867 -16.93 28.27 -22.22
N ALA A 868 -16.99 29.54 -22.71
CA ALA A 868 -18.25 30.26 -23.00
C ALA A 868 -19.05 29.58 -24.10
N GLN A 869 -18.39 29.11 -25.17
CA GLN A 869 -19.04 28.36 -26.25
C GLN A 869 -19.68 27.06 -25.73
N LEU A 870 -18.99 26.29 -24.91
CA LEU A 870 -19.50 25.05 -24.35
C LEU A 870 -20.62 25.31 -23.33
N ALA A 871 -20.54 26.38 -22.57
CA ALA A 871 -21.59 26.84 -21.66
C ALA A 871 -22.87 27.18 -22.43
N ALA A 872 -22.75 27.93 -23.56
CA ALA A 872 -23.87 28.22 -24.44
C ALA A 872 -24.49 26.94 -25.04
N ALA A 873 -23.72 25.89 -25.23
CA ALA A 873 -24.20 24.57 -25.64
C ALA A 873 -24.79 23.74 -24.46
N GLY A 874 -24.91 24.34 -23.26
CA GLY A 874 -25.49 23.72 -22.08
C GLY A 874 -24.56 22.71 -21.36
N ILE A 875 -23.24 22.96 -21.37
CA ILE A 875 -22.26 22.24 -20.57
C ILE A 875 -21.72 23.19 -19.52
N PRO A 876 -22.06 22.99 -18.22
CA PRO A 876 -21.55 23.84 -17.14
C PRO A 876 -20.02 23.86 -17.12
N ARG A 877 -19.40 25.01 -16.86
CA ARG A 877 -17.94 25.18 -16.83
C ARG A 877 -17.23 24.11 -15.99
N ALA A 878 -17.77 23.79 -14.81
CA ALA A 878 -17.21 22.77 -13.92
C ALA A 878 -17.25 21.34 -14.49
N ALA A 879 -18.16 21.07 -15.46
CA ALA A 879 -18.29 19.77 -16.08
C ALA A 879 -17.41 19.60 -17.33
N VAL A 880 -16.84 20.67 -17.88
CA VAL A 880 -16.10 20.63 -19.16
C VAL A 880 -14.87 19.72 -19.04
N ILE A 881 -13.96 20.02 -18.11
CA ILE A 881 -12.71 19.28 -17.96
C ILE A 881 -12.95 17.80 -17.57
N PRO A 882 -13.79 17.47 -16.58
CA PRO A 882 -14.15 16.08 -16.31
C PRO A 882 -14.75 15.34 -17.52
N SER A 883 -15.58 16.02 -18.32
CA SER A 883 -16.16 15.41 -19.53
C SER A 883 -15.14 15.22 -20.66
N LEU A 884 -14.17 16.13 -20.81
CA LEU A 884 -13.03 15.91 -21.69
C LEU A 884 -12.23 14.66 -21.26
N GLY A 885 -11.98 14.49 -19.95
CA GLY A 885 -11.36 13.29 -19.40
C GLY A 885 -12.11 12.00 -19.79
N LYS A 886 -13.46 12.00 -19.75
CA LYS A 886 -14.23 10.85 -20.24
C LYS A 886 -14.07 10.62 -21.74
N LEU A 887 -13.87 11.66 -22.53
CA LEU A 887 -13.66 11.55 -23.98
C LEU A 887 -12.30 10.95 -24.33
N PHE A 888 -11.24 11.14 -23.50
CA PHE A 888 -9.96 10.44 -23.68
C PHE A 888 -10.14 8.93 -23.76
N LEU A 889 -11.07 8.36 -22.97
CA LEU A 889 -11.33 6.93 -22.93
C LEU A 889 -11.86 6.40 -24.27
N ASP A 890 -12.55 7.23 -25.03
CA ASP A 890 -13.05 6.91 -26.38
C ASP A 890 -11.96 6.94 -27.45
N PHE A 891 -10.81 7.57 -27.16
CA PHE A 891 -9.61 7.56 -28.03
C PHE A 891 -8.62 6.45 -27.63
N GLY A 892 -8.96 5.57 -26.70
CA GLY A 892 -8.11 4.46 -26.27
C GLY A 892 -7.10 4.80 -25.19
N PHE A 893 -7.05 6.06 -24.73
CA PHE A 893 -6.12 6.51 -23.68
C PHE A 893 -6.81 6.55 -22.31
N HIS A 894 -6.03 6.38 -21.26
CA HIS A 894 -6.48 6.81 -19.94
C HIS A 894 -6.57 8.34 -19.88
N ALA A 895 -7.50 8.87 -19.10
CA ALA A 895 -7.60 10.31 -18.92
C ALA A 895 -6.36 10.84 -18.16
N PRO A 896 -5.90 12.08 -18.46
CA PRO A 896 -4.99 12.80 -17.59
C PRO A 896 -5.64 13.08 -16.23
N THR A 897 -4.87 13.59 -15.27
CA THR A 897 -5.45 14.08 -14.01
C THR A 897 -6.28 15.33 -14.29
N VAL A 898 -7.58 15.24 -14.06
CA VAL A 898 -8.55 16.32 -14.35
C VAL A 898 -8.94 17.06 -13.09
N ALA A 899 -9.14 18.40 -13.21
CA ALA A 899 -9.61 19.29 -12.14
C ALA A 899 -8.72 19.30 -10.88
N PHE A 900 -7.44 19.00 -11.03
CA PHE A 900 -6.43 19.04 -9.95
C PHE A 900 -5.04 19.33 -10.54
N PRO A 901 -4.19 20.15 -9.89
CA PRO A 901 -4.48 21.04 -8.77
C PRO A 901 -5.40 22.22 -9.18
N GLU A 902 -5.51 22.45 -10.48
CA GLU A 902 -6.29 23.51 -11.06
C GLU A 902 -7.71 23.00 -11.43
N PRO A 903 -8.79 23.62 -10.91
CA PRO A 903 -10.16 23.12 -11.12
C PRO A 903 -10.59 23.00 -12.58
N TYR A 904 -9.94 23.78 -13.46
CA TYR A 904 -10.22 23.81 -14.89
C TYR A 904 -9.02 23.31 -15.73
N GLY A 905 -8.16 22.49 -15.13
CA GLY A 905 -6.96 21.97 -15.76
C GLY A 905 -6.97 20.47 -16.02
N MET A 906 -6.16 20.06 -16.97
CA MET A 906 -5.77 18.66 -17.26
C MET A 906 -4.27 18.56 -17.11
N MET A 907 -3.79 17.81 -16.13
CA MET A 907 -2.38 17.64 -15.85
C MET A 907 -1.86 16.38 -16.54
N ILE A 908 -0.80 16.53 -17.33
CA ILE A 908 -0.23 15.50 -18.22
C ILE A 908 1.21 15.23 -17.85
N GLU A 909 1.56 13.96 -17.61
CA GLU A 909 2.91 13.44 -17.42
C GLU A 909 3.15 12.25 -18.37
N PRO A 910 3.95 12.42 -19.47
CA PRO A 910 4.09 11.36 -20.47
C PRO A 910 5.17 10.32 -20.15
N THR A 911 6.05 10.52 -19.22
CA THR A 911 7.21 9.67 -18.86
C THR A 911 8.23 9.41 -20.00
N GLU A 912 9.31 8.69 -19.69
CA GLU A 912 10.37 8.29 -20.61
C GLU A 912 10.07 7.00 -21.40
N SER A 913 8.95 6.34 -21.10
CA SER A 913 8.68 4.98 -21.59
C SER A 913 8.23 4.90 -23.04
N TYR A 914 7.90 6.04 -23.67
CA TYR A 914 7.22 6.09 -24.95
C TYR A 914 8.13 6.62 -26.07
N THR A 915 7.89 6.12 -27.29
CA THR A 915 8.52 6.61 -28.51
C THR A 915 7.95 7.99 -28.89
N ARG A 916 8.67 8.71 -29.76
CA ARG A 916 8.15 9.96 -30.32
C ARG A 916 6.84 9.75 -31.07
N ALA A 917 6.69 8.63 -31.79
CA ALA A 917 5.47 8.32 -32.53
C ALA A 917 4.26 8.12 -31.61
N GLU A 918 4.45 7.45 -30.46
CA GLU A 918 3.40 7.33 -29.44
C GLU A 918 3.01 8.67 -28.82
N LEU A 919 3.97 9.55 -28.57
CA LEU A 919 3.72 10.92 -28.11
C LEU A 919 3.02 11.76 -29.18
N ASP A 920 3.37 11.62 -30.46
CA ASP A 920 2.70 12.30 -31.57
C ASP A 920 1.24 11.84 -31.72
N ASN A 921 0.98 10.53 -31.58
CA ASN A 921 -0.39 10.00 -31.61
C ASN A 921 -1.23 10.55 -30.45
N LEU A 922 -0.68 10.62 -29.24
CA LEU A 922 -1.35 11.26 -28.11
C LEU A 922 -1.64 12.73 -28.39
N ALA A 923 -0.66 13.49 -28.92
CA ALA A 923 -0.84 14.90 -29.24
C ALA A 923 -1.96 15.12 -30.27
N GLU A 924 -2.00 14.32 -31.34
CA GLU A 924 -3.03 14.36 -32.35
C GLU A 924 -4.41 14.01 -31.78
N ALA A 925 -4.50 12.96 -30.96
CA ALA A 925 -5.73 12.57 -30.29
C ALA A 925 -6.24 13.71 -29.39
N VAL A 926 -5.37 14.33 -28.57
CA VAL A 926 -5.72 15.43 -27.66
C VAL A 926 -6.21 16.67 -28.42
N CYS A 927 -5.58 17.01 -29.56
CA CYS A 927 -6.09 18.09 -30.43
C CYS A 927 -7.46 17.73 -31.04
N THR A 928 -7.58 16.53 -31.61
CA THR A 928 -8.80 16.06 -32.28
C THR A 928 -9.98 15.98 -31.32
N LEU A 929 -9.79 15.48 -30.08
CA LEU A 929 -10.88 15.41 -29.10
C LEU A 929 -11.37 16.79 -28.67
N LYS A 930 -10.48 17.81 -28.58
CA LYS A 930 -10.87 19.18 -28.31
C LYS A 930 -11.69 19.76 -29.45
N ASP A 931 -11.20 19.61 -30.71
CA ASP A 931 -11.92 20.10 -31.89
C ASP A 931 -13.29 19.43 -32.02
N LEU A 932 -13.35 18.11 -31.74
CA LEU A 932 -14.62 17.39 -31.71
C LEU A 932 -15.57 17.93 -30.62
N ALA A 933 -15.06 18.19 -29.43
CA ALA A 933 -15.84 18.72 -28.30
C ALA A 933 -16.43 20.11 -28.61
N LEU A 934 -15.66 20.98 -29.26
CA LEU A 934 -16.10 22.30 -29.66
C LEU A 934 -17.08 22.28 -30.85
N ALA A 935 -16.84 21.42 -31.84
CA ALA A 935 -17.69 21.28 -33.02
C ALA A 935 -19.02 20.52 -32.75
N CYS A 936 -18.95 19.56 -31.79
CA CYS A 936 -20.09 18.71 -31.42
C CYS A 936 -20.20 18.55 -29.89
N PRO A 937 -20.60 19.61 -29.15
CA PRO A 937 -20.67 19.58 -27.68
C PRO A 937 -21.51 18.45 -27.09
N LYS A 938 -22.42 17.88 -27.87
CA LYS A 938 -23.26 16.75 -27.49
C LYS A 938 -22.40 15.53 -27.09
N VAL A 939 -21.27 15.32 -27.75
CA VAL A 939 -20.36 14.21 -27.45
C VAL A 939 -19.85 14.27 -25.99
N LEU A 940 -19.55 15.46 -25.47
CA LEU A 940 -19.14 15.62 -24.07
C LEU A 940 -20.23 15.24 -23.05
N LYS A 941 -21.50 15.41 -23.41
CA LYS A 941 -22.63 15.05 -22.54
C LYS A 941 -22.81 13.55 -22.42
N THR A 942 -22.41 12.82 -23.44
CA THR A 942 -22.69 11.38 -23.58
C THR A 942 -21.45 10.49 -23.41
N ALA A 943 -20.23 11.04 -23.50
CA ALA A 943 -18.98 10.31 -23.29
C ALA A 943 -18.93 9.62 -21.90
N PRO A 944 -18.29 8.42 -21.83
CA PRO A 944 -17.65 7.67 -22.90
C PRO A 944 -18.62 6.76 -23.68
N HIS A 945 -18.23 6.37 -24.91
CA HIS A 945 -19.08 5.59 -25.83
C HIS A 945 -18.55 4.19 -26.12
N PHE A 946 -17.22 4.03 -26.14
CA PHE A 946 -16.55 2.78 -26.54
C PHE A 946 -16.02 1.95 -25.38
N THR A 947 -16.28 2.39 -24.15
CA THR A 947 -15.89 1.70 -22.92
C THR A 947 -16.81 0.51 -22.61
N PRO A 948 -16.38 -0.44 -21.76
CA PRO A 948 -17.20 -1.59 -21.36
C PRO A 948 -18.57 -1.22 -20.82
N VAL A 949 -18.68 -0.12 -20.09
CA VAL A 949 -19.92 0.44 -19.56
C VAL A 949 -20.02 1.90 -19.98
N GLY A 950 -21.21 2.43 -20.09
CA GLY A 950 -21.44 3.86 -20.34
C GLY A 950 -21.11 4.71 -19.12
N ARG A 951 -21.35 6.02 -19.22
CA ARG A 951 -21.11 6.94 -18.10
C ARG A 951 -21.87 6.51 -16.86
N ILE A 952 -21.16 6.36 -15.75
CA ILE A 952 -21.70 5.83 -14.51
C ILE A 952 -22.42 6.92 -13.71
N ASP A 953 -23.53 6.55 -13.06
CA ASP A 953 -24.22 7.39 -12.09
C ASP A 953 -23.57 7.25 -10.69
N GLU A 954 -22.43 7.93 -10.52
CA GLU A 954 -21.67 7.94 -9.27
C GLU A 954 -22.48 8.58 -8.12
N VAL A 955 -23.42 9.49 -8.41
CA VAL A 955 -24.23 10.15 -7.39
C VAL A 955 -25.19 9.15 -6.74
N SER A 956 -25.90 8.36 -7.54
CA SER A 956 -26.78 7.30 -7.03
C SER A 956 -25.98 6.22 -6.30
N ALA A 957 -24.83 5.81 -6.82
CA ALA A 957 -23.95 4.84 -6.17
C ALA A 957 -23.48 5.28 -4.77
N ASN A 958 -23.19 6.58 -4.60
CA ASN A 958 -22.80 7.17 -3.31
C ASN A 958 -23.98 7.40 -2.34
N ARG A 959 -25.19 7.49 -2.84
CA ARG A 959 -26.41 7.65 -2.01
C ARG A 959 -26.99 6.31 -1.55
N ARG A 960 -26.94 5.30 -2.42
CA ARG A 960 -27.48 3.96 -2.18
C ARG A 960 -26.32 2.96 -2.17
N LEU A 961 -25.56 3.00 -1.09
CA LEU A 961 -24.37 2.15 -0.94
C LEU A 961 -24.75 0.67 -0.91
N GLN A 962 -24.29 -0.06 -1.90
CA GLN A 962 -24.27 -1.52 -1.88
C GLN A 962 -22.80 -1.94 -1.98
N LEU A 963 -22.23 -2.39 -0.86
CA LEU A 963 -20.78 -2.61 -0.70
C LEU A 963 -20.40 -4.09 -0.71
N SER A 964 -21.36 -4.98 -0.60
CA SER A 964 -21.17 -6.42 -0.68
C SER A 964 -22.48 -7.15 -1.04
N GLU A 965 -22.34 -8.38 -1.42
CA GLU A 965 -23.42 -9.35 -1.58
C GLU A 965 -22.87 -10.76 -1.37
N ARG A 966 -23.75 -11.73 -1.19
CA ARG A 966 -23.32 -13.13 -1.18
C ARG A 966 -23.04 -13.57 -2.61
N LEU A 967 -21.79 -13.89 -2.91
CA LEU A 967 -21.41 -14.46 -4.22
C LEU A 967 -21.81 -15.94 -4.27
N THR A 968 -22.61 -16.28 -5.26
CA THR A 968 -22.95 -17.67 -5.61
C THR A 968 -22.26 -18.09 -6.90
N GLY A 969 -21.61 -17.16 -7.59
CA GLY A 969 -20.89 -17.33 -8.84
C GLY A 969 -19.96 -16.18 -9.15
N LEU A 970 -19.19 -16.29 -10.25
CA LEU A 970 -18.38 -15.19 -10.75
C LEU A 970 -19.29 -14.08 -11.30
N PRO A 971 -19.06 -12.80 -10.93
CA PRO A 971 -19.82 -11.70 -11.50
C PRO A 971 -19.77 -11.69 -13.03
N PRO A 972 -20.88 -11.38 -13.71
CA PRO A 972 -20.89 -11.26 -15.17
C PRO A 972 -20.00 -10.08 -15.59
N LEU A 973 -19.25 -10.26 -16.68
CA LEU A 973 -18.36 -9.22 -17.20
C LEU A 973 -19.03 -8.46 -18.34
N PRO A 974 -18.95 -7.12 -18.37
CA PRO A 974 -19.35 -6.35 -19.53
C PRO A 974 -18.41 -6.65 -20.71
N GLU A 975 -18.91 -6.55 -21.91
CA GLU A 975 -18.10 -6.65 -23.12
C GLU A 975 -17.55 -5.27 -23.49
N ASN A 976 -16.27 -5.19 -23.89
CA ASN A 976 -15.74 -3.98 -24.51
C ASN A 976 -16.52 -3.70 -25.78
N ARG A 977 -16.97 -2.46 -25.96
CA ARG A 977 -17.58 -2.04 -27.23
C ARG A 977 -16.52 -1.92 -28.32
N ILE A 978 -15.39 -1.32 -28.01
CA ILE A 978 -14.15 -1.33 -28.81
C ILE A 978 -13.00 -1.37 -27.81
N SER A 979 -12.03 -2.25 -28.01
CA SER A 979 -10.89 -2.35 -27.12
C SER A 979 -9.96 -1.12 -27.25
N PRO A 980 -9.20 -0.77 -26.19
CA PRO A 980 -8.22 0.30 -26.28
C PRO A 980 -7.21 0.10 -27.40
N ARG A 981 -6.76 -1.13 -27.61
CA ARG A 981 -5.78 -1.48 -28.66
C ARG A 981 -6.34 -1.26 -30.06
N GLU A 982 -7.61 -1.60 -30.31
CA GLU A 982 -8.28 -1.34 -31.57
C GLU A 982 -8.43 0.17 -31.82
N LEU A 983 -8.83 0.95 -30.78
CA LEU A 983 -8.93 2.40 -30.87
C LEU A 983 -7.58 3.06 -31.19
N LEU A 984 -6.51 2.61 -30.55
CA LEU A 984 -5.15 3.12 -30.80
C LEU A 984 -4.62 2.78 -32.19
N GLY A 985 -5.18 1.78 -32.84
CA GLY A 985 -4.89 1.41 -34.22
C GLY A 985 -5.60 2.27 -35.27
N LEU A 986 -6.58 3.09 -34.84
CA LEU A 986 -7.32 3.99 -35.73
C LEU A 986 -6.74 5.41 -35.68
N PRO A 987 -6.69 6.12 -36.84
CA PRO A 987 -6.39 7.56 -36.83
C PRO A 987 -7.41 8.33 -35.96
N PRO A 988 -6.97 9.32 -35.14
CA PRO A 988 -7.87 10.09 -34.30
C PRO A 988 -9.05 10.74 -35.04
N CYS A 989 -8.87 11.16 -36.30
CA CYS A 989 -9.93 11.69 -37.15
C CYS A 989 -11.04 10.68 -37.47
N GLU A 990 -10.70 9.38 -37.62
CA GLU A 990 -11.69 8.32 -37.82
C GLU A 990 -12.51 8.06 -36.55
N ILE A 991 -11.84 8.03 -35.38
CA ILE A 991 -12.52 7.94 -34.08
C ILE A 991 -13.51 9.11 -33.93
N ALA A 992 -13.08 10.32 -34.25
CA ALA A 992 -13.95 11.51 -34.18
C ALA A 992 -15.14 11.40 -35.15
N ALA A 993 -14.96 10.80 -36.34
CA ALA A 993 -16.04 10.56 -37.28
C ALA A 993 -17.05 9.52 -36.74
N LEU A 994 -16.56 8.43 -36.14
CA LEU A 994 -17.40 7.43 -35.48
C LEU A 994 -18.24 8.05 -34.35
N LEU A 995 -17.62 8.91 -33.52
CA LEU A 995 -18.31 9.59 -32.42
C LEU A 995 -19.40 10.56 -32.88
N ARG A 996 -19.22 11.23 -34.03
CA ARG A 996 -20.24 12.12 -34.61
C ARG A 996 -21.48 11.36 -35.11
N THR A 997 -21.33 10.13 -35.57
CA THR A 997 -22.40 9.29 -36.13
C THR A 997 -23.15 8.49 -35.05
N GLN A 998 -22.64 8.40 -33.84
CA GLN A 998 -23.31 7.69 -32.76
C GLN A 998 -24.69 8.34 -32.49
N LYS A 999 -25.74 7.56 -32.70
CA LYS A 999 -27.10 7.97 -32.27
C LYS A 999 -27.09 8.02 -30.74
N CYS A 1000 -27.38 9.20 -30.18
CA CYS A 1000 -27.65 9.28 -28.76
C CYS A 1000 -28.88 8.45 -28.45
N GLU A 1001 -28.71 7.34 -27.74
CA GLU A 1001 -29.81 6.70 -27.03
C GLU A 1001 -30.24 7.66 -25.91
N THR A 1002 -31.15 8.57 -26.27
CA THR A 1002 -31.87 9.40 -25.30
C THR A 1002 -32.90 8.49 -24.68
N ASN A 1003 -32.63 7.87 -23.57
CA ASN A 1003 -33.67 7.35 -22.70
C ASN A 1003 -34.43 8.58 -22.12
N ASN A 1004 -35.61 8.85 -22.65
CA ASN A 1004 -36.63 9.63 -22.00
C ASN A 1004 -37.21 8.80 -20.84
N GLY A 1005 -36.47 8.65 -19.77
CA GLY A 1005 -36.98 8.19 -18.49
C GLY A 1005 -37.53 9.38 -17.73
N PRO A 1006 -38.66 9.27 -17.02
CA PRO A 1006 -39.25 10.36 -16.30
C PRO A 1006 -38.35 10.85 -15.17
N HIS A 1007 -38.09 12.12 -15.13
CA HIS A 1007 -37.54 12.81 -13.97
C HIS A 1007 -38.49 12.66 -12.77
N HIS A 1008 -38.09 11.94 -11.74
CA HIS A 1008 -38.62 12.05 -10.38
C HIS A 1008 -37.45 12.03 -9.37
#